data_d8744bbec03f178d3651e8a5271fcd9b
#
_entry.id   d8744bbec03f178d3651e8a5271fcd9b
#
_cell.length_a   1.000
_cell.length_b   1.000
_cell.length_c   1.000
_cell.angle_alpha   90.00
_cell.angle_beta   90.00
_cell.angle_gamma   90.00
#
_symmetry.space_group_name_H-M   'P 1'
#
loop_
_entity.id
_entity.type
_entity.pdbx_description
1 polymer ?
#
loop_
_entity_poly.entity_id
_entity_poly.type
_entity_poly.pdbx_seq_one_letter_code
_entity_poly.pdbx_strand_id
1 'polypeptide(L)'
;MHWLQTLDTSLFRFINQSLSNPFFDWLMPVLSGNALFFPLLFLLGAGLLWKGSVRLRLCLLLLILILPLGDGFVTNTIKHTVARPRPFVTLPEARLFGTVGKGYVPPATGDNGMDLPANRGSRNSLPSAHAANWFAATMILFIFYRRSRWFMLPLALAVSFSRVYNGVHYPGDVLVGAIVGAGYAVAGAIALQTVWQWIGKKWFPLWHQELPSLLNPKPKIQNLMFLSRDPDSEPRTPNSEIDQHWLYLGYILICLMLIARWLYLAGGIIELSEDEAYQWLWSKHLALSYYSKPPGIALIQFAGTSLFGDTAFGVRFFSPLFGAISSVMVLRFLAREISARAAFWLLLIITATPLLSAGAILMTIDPPLVLCWTWVLIAGWRAVQADGRARHWLIVGLALGLGFLCKYSAAFQIVCWAVLFALWPASRLHLRRPGPWLALLVFLVCTLPVIVWNAHHGWITVHHVAGNAGLHSQWHLTLRYFRDFLFAEMGLLNPVFLVGALWAMFAFWRQRHERPLWLYFFCMGAPLFLGHWLYSFHSRVQPNWIAPAVLPMFCLMVVYWEGRRGAKPFLAIGLALGFFAVAIMHQSNFIGKITGQPLPGEMDPSRRVRAWQSTAALVESEREKLEAEGKPAFIIADHYGLTGLCTFYSPPARAALKSGPLVYCVDSEEPNNQFYFWPEYRYRDNRKGQNAIFAADFLYPLESGWFWKWLKHQPVGYGETPKPLPLPPHMVKEFESVTDLGEFEIKFGSRVFRRVHLWACYNLK
;
A
#
# COMPACT_ATOMS: atom_id res chain seq x y z
N MET A 1 -8.54 6.58 17.57
CA MET A 1 -7.08 6.44 17.31
C MET A 1 -6.24 6.24 18.57
N HIS A 2 -6.78 6.55 19.68
CA HIS A 2 -6.08 6.37 20.95
C HIS A 2 -5.77 4.91 21.30
N TRP A 3 -6.54 3.91 20.89
CA TRP A 3 -6.41 2.59 21.51
C TRP A 3 -5.15 1.80 21.12
N LEU A 4 -4.71 1.81 19.81
CA LEU A 4 -3.45 1.12 19.47
C LEU A 4 -2.23 1.88 20.00
N GLN A 5 -2.23 3.20 19.91
CA GLN A 5 -1.20 4.02 20.52
C GLN A 5 -1.31 3.97 22.06
N THR A 6 -2.53 3.94 22.58
CA THR A 6 -2.82 3.70 24.00
C THR A 6 -2.41 2.30 24.39
N LEU A 7 -2.69 1.28 23.58
CA LEU A 7 -2.26 -0.10 23.81
C LEU A 7 -0.73 -0.21 23.77
N ASP A 8 -0.07 0.39 22.77
CA ASP A 8 1.40 0.41 22.66
C ASP A 8 2.03 1.11 23.89
N THR A 9 1.45 2.24 24.30
CA THR A 9 1.87 2.96 25.50
C THR A 9 1.53 2.20 26.78
N SER A 10 0.35 1.56 26.87
CA SER A 10 -0.06 0.78 28.03
C SER A 10 0.79 -0.48 28.20
N LEU A 11 1.08 -1.18 27.11
CA LEU A 11 2.02 -2.29 27.09
C LEU A 11 3.44 -1.85 27.46
N PHE A 12 3.86 -0.68 26.98
CA PHE A 12 5.13 -0.10 27.38
C PHE A 12 5.17 0.15 28.90
N ARG A 13 4.16 0.84 29.46
CA ARG A 13 4.06 1.10 30.91
C ARG A 13 4.04 -0.18 31.73
N PHE A 14 3.25 -1.16 31.28
CA PHE A 14 3.20 -2.46 31.95
C PHE A 14 4.58 -3.13 31.98
N ILE A 15 5.30 -3.17 30.87
CA ILE A 15 6.63 -3.80 30.77
C ILE A 15 7.69 -2.98 31.51
N ASN A 16 7.70 -1.66 31.33
CA ASN A 16 8.74 -0.79 31.88
C ASN A 16 8.57 -0.45 33.36
N GLN A 17 7.32 -0.38 33.83
CA GLN A 17 7.00 0.04 35.19
C GLN A 17 6.45 -1.12 36.04
N SER A 18 5.35 -1.78 35.61
CA SER A 18 4.65 -2.77 36.45
C SER A 18 5.42 -4.08 36.61
N LEU A 19 6.21 -4.49 35.59
CA LEU A 19 7.06 -5.68 35.68
C LEU A 19 8.43 -5.38 36.29
N SER A 20 8.69 -4.17 36.77
CA SER A 20 9.97 -3.79 37.34
C SER A 20 10.23 -4.56 38.65
N ASN A 21 11.39 -5.21 38.73
CA ASN A 21 11.87 -5.91 39.91
C ASN A 21 13.39 -6.03 39.86
N PRO A 22 14.06 -6.27 41.01
CA PRO A 22 15.53 -6.32 41.08
C PRO A 22 16.17 -7.32 40.13
N PHE A 23 15.52 -8.46 39.86
CA PHE A 23 16.04 -9.48 38.95
C PHE A 23 16.02 -8.99 37.50
N PHE A 24 14.92 -8.42 37.02
CA PHE A 24 14.85 -7.86 35.70
C PHE A 24 15.68 -6.58 35.53
N ASP A 25 15.78 -5.77 36.58
CA ASP A 25 16.63 -4.58 36.59
C ASP A 25 18.13 -4.91 36.42
N TRP A 26 18.54 -6.09 36.86
CA TRP A 26 19.88 -6.63 36.61
C TRP A 26 19.99 -7.32 35.25
N LEU A 27 19.03 -8.17 34.89
CA LEU A 27 19.09 -9.03 33.68
C LEU A 27 18.89 -8.26 32.38
N MET A 28 17.92 -7.34 32.32
CA MET A 28 17.53 -6.68 31.06
C MET A 28 18.61 -5.77 30.48
N PRO A 29 19.37 -4.99 31.28
CA PRO A 29 20.53 -4.26 30.79
C PRO A 29 21.64 -5.16 30.22
N VAL A 30 21.88 -6.31 30.85
CA VAL A 30 22.87 -7.30 30.36
C VAL A 30 22.46 -7.86 29.02
N LEU A 31 21.20 -8.26 28.85
CA LEU A 31 20.66 -8.75 27.57
C LEU A 31 20.69 -7.66 26.46
N SER A 32 20.55 -6.40 26.85
CA SER A 32 20.59 -5.26 25.94
C SER A 32 21.99 -4.75 25.64
N GLY A 33 22.98 -5.15 26.43
CA GLY A 33 24.34 -4.62 26.36
C GLY A 33 25.19 -5.29 25.29
N ASN A 34 25.80 -4.47 24.41
CA ASN A 34 26.71 -4.96 23.39
C ASN A 34 28.08 -5.39 23.94
N ALA A 35 28.47 -4.85 25.10
CA ALA A 35 29.81 -5.06 25.67
C ALA A 35 30.11 -6.52 26.04
N LEU A 36 29.10 -7.30 26.41
CA LEU A 36 29.25 -8.73 26.73
C LEU A 36 29.14 -9.62 25.50
N PHE A 37 28.20 -9.31 24.61
CA PHE A 37 27.90 -10.15 23.45
C PHE A 37 28.97 -10.05 22.35
N PHE A 38 29.52 -8.87 22.06
CA PHE A 38 30.48 -8.71 20.97
C PHE A 38 31.76 -9.52 21.15
N PRO A 39 32.48 -9.47 22.28
CA PRO A 39 33.69 -10.29 22.45
C PRO A 39 33.39 -11.79 22.39
N LEU A 40 32.32 -12.23 23.02
CA LEU A 40 31.92 -13.65 23.04
C LEU A 40 31.55 -14.15 21.65
N LEU A 41 30.73 -13.40 20.90
CA LEU A 41 30.34 -13.72 19.53
C LEU A 41 31.53 -13.67 18.57
N PHE A 42 32.47 -12.74 18.78
CA PHE A 42 33.68 -12.66 17.99
C PHE A 42 34.57 -13.88 18.19
N LEU A 43 34.86 -14.27 19.45
CA LEU A 43 35.68 -15.44 19.77
C LEU A 43 35.00 -16.74 19.31
N LEU A 44 33.71 -16.87 19.52
CA LEU A 44 32.91 -18.01 19.04
C LEU A 44 32.93 -18.06 17.50
N GLY A 45 32.69 -16.92 16.85
CA GLY A 45 32.70 -16.80 15.39
C GLY A 45 34.06 -17.13 14.79
N ALA A 46 35.15 -16.65 15.38
CA ALA A 46 36.49 -16.97 14.93
C ALA A 46 36.81 -18.46 15.07
N GLY A 47 36.47 -19.08 16.21
CA GLY A 47 36.62 -20.51 16.43
C GLY A 47 35.81 -21.37 15.45
N LEU A 48 34.57 -20.94 15.17
CA LEU A 48 33.66 -21.63 14.25
C LEU A 48 34.09 -21.43 12.77
N LEU A 49 34.68 -20.29 12.40
CA LEU A 49 35.32 -20.09 11.09
C LEU A 49 36.54 -20.99 10.90
N TRP A 50 37.34 -21.20 11.98
CA TRP A 50 38.53 -22.04 11.94
C TRP A 50 38.17 -23.53 11.80
N LYS A 51 37.30 -24.06 12.69
CA LYS A 51 37.00 -25.50 12.79
C LYS A 51 35.65 -25.88 12.16
N GLY A 52 34.82 -24.94 11.71
CA GLY A 52 33.49 -25.19 11.22
C GLY A 52 33.41 -25.80 9.83
N SER A 53 32.30 -26.48 9.56
CA SER A 53 31.97 -26.96 8.22
C SER A 53 31.79 -25.81 7.22
N VAL A 54 31.90 -26.10 5.91
CA VAL A 54 31.63 -25.11 4.84
C VAL A 54 30.27 -24.43 5.02
N ARG A 55 29.26 -25.20 5.40
CA ARG A 55 27.91 -24.69 5.66
C ARG A 55 27.90 -23.66 6.79
N LEU A 56 28.65 -23.91 7.86
CA LEU A 56 28.73 -22.99 9.00
C LEU A 56 29.52 -21.72 8.64
N ARG A 57 30.64 -21.87 7.90
CA ARG A 57 31.44 -20.74 7.40
C ARG A 57 30.61 -19.82 6.50
N LEU A 58 29.80 -20.36 5.61
CA LEU A 58 28.89 -19.59 4.75
C LEU A 58 27.80 -18.88 5.57
N CYS A 59 27.24 -19.56 6.56
CA CYS A 59 26.26 -18.94 7.48
C CYS A 59 26.88 -17.73 8.20
N LEU A 60 28.09 -17.87 8.75
CA LEU A 60 28.80 -16.78 9.43
C LEU A 60 29.18 -15.63 8.47
N LEU A 61 29.60 -15.95 7.25
CA LEU A 61 29.88 -14.94 6.21
C LEU A 61 28.61 -14.13 5.88
N LEU A 62 27.47 -14.80 5.73
CA LEU A 62 26.22 -14.10 5.48
C LEU A 62 25.80 -13.22 6.67
N LEU A 63 26.00 -13.67 7.91
CA LEU A 63 25.74 -12.85 9.09
C LEU A 63 26.60 -11.58 9.08
N ILE A 64 27.92 -11.73 8.82
CA ILE A 64 28.88 -10.60 8.79
C ILE A 64 28.53 -9.60 7.67
N LEU A 65 28.01 -10.04 6.54
CA LEU A 65 27.67 -9.16 5.42
C LEU A 65 26.27 -8.53 5.57
N ILE A 66 25.25 -9.33 5.92
CA ILE A 66 23.85 -8.90 5.86
C ILE A 66 23.48 -8.02 7.05
N LEU A 67 23.98 -8.31 8.26
CA LEU A 67 23.60 -7.53 9.44
C LEU A 67 24.03 -6.06 9.34
N PRO A 68 25.31 -5.72 9.06
CA PRO A 68 25.72 -4.32 8.95
C PRO A 68 25.05 -3.59 7.78
N LEU A 69 24.88 -4.27 6.63
CA LEU A 69 24.20 -3.68 5.48
C LEU A 69 22.72 -3.44 5.76
N GLY A 70 22.02 -4.40 6.39
CA GLY A 70 20.61 -4.27 6.76
C GLY A 70 20.39 -3.17 7.80
N ASP A 71 21.25 -3.09 8.81
CA ASP A 71 21.14 -2.04 9.83
C ASP A 71 21.49 -0.66 9.25
N GLY A 72 22.61 -0.53 8.52
CA GLY A 72 23.09 0.73 7.97
C GLY A 72 22.16 1.32 6.90
N PHE A 73 21.69 0.49 5.96
CA PHE A 73 20.87 0.98 4.84
C PHE A 73 19.36 0.91 5.13
N VAL A 74 18.86 -0.22 5.66
CA VAL A 74 17.40 -0.39 5.79
C VAL A 74 16.91 0.20 7.11
N THR A 75 17.43 -0.29 8.24
CA THR A 75 16.97 0.12 9.57
C THR A 75 17.21 1.60 9.81
N ASN A 76 18.41 2.09 9.46
CA ASN A 76 18.78 3.48 9.69
C ASN A 76 18.02 4.45 8.79
N THR A 77 17.79 4.09 7.52
CA THR A 77 16.98 4.91 6.61
C THR A 77 15.55 5.04 7.10
N ILE A 78 14.90 3.93 7.48
CA ILE A 78 13.53 3.97 8.04
C ILE A 78 13.51 4.83 9.31
N LYS A 79 14.53 4.69 10.17
CA LYS A 79 14.63 5.43 11.43
C LYS A 79 14.70 6.94 11.24
N HIS A 80 15.48 7.40 10.27
CA HIS A 80 15.58 8.82 9.96
C HIS A 80 14.32 9.37 9.28
N THR A 81 13.66 8.54 8.49
CA THR A 81 12.49 8.96 7.72
C THR A 81 11.22 9.03 8.56
N VAL A 82 11.00 8.04 9.43
CA VAL A 82 9.79 8.01 10.29
C VAL A 82 9.93 8.92 11.50
N ALA A 83 11.16 9.11 11.99
CA ALA A 83 11.52 10.03 13.08
C ALA A 83 10.61 9.94 14.33
N ARG A 84 10.08 8.75 14.67
CA ARG A 84 9.24 8.53 15.87
C ARG A 84 10.07 8.81 17.12
N PRO A 85 9.63 9.71 18.05
CA PRO A 85 10.37 9.95 19.25
C PRO A 85 10.34 8.74 20.19
N ARG A 86 11.39 8.59 21.00
CA ARG A 86 11.51 7.46 21.94
C ARG A 86 10.60 7.65 23.16
N PRO A 87 10.21 6.55 23.87
CA PRO A 87 9.38 6.63 25.07
C PRO A 87 9.89 7.60 26.12
N PHE A 88 11.19 7.58 26.43
CA PHE A 88 11.79 8.47 27.41
C PHE A 88 11.81 9.98 27.02
N VAL A 89 11.47 10.30 25.75
CA VAL A 89 11.33 11.68 25.29
C VAL A 89 9.89 12.17 25.44
N THR A 90 8.92 11.28 25.32
CA THR A 90 7.48 11.61 25.26
C THR A 90 6.69 11.24 26.50
N LEU A 91 7.23 10.34 27.34
CA LEU A 91 6.59 9.85 28.55
C LEU A 91 7.45 10.22 29.77
N PRO A 92 7.04 11.22 30.56
CA PRO A 92 7.79 11.68 31.74
C PRO A 92 8.03 10.57 32.78
N GLU A 93 7.15 9.58 32.82
CA GLU A 93 7.20 8.46 33.76
C GLU A 93 8.03 7.26 33.26
N ALA A 94 8.63 7.30 32.07
CA ALA A 94 9.38 6.18 31.51
C ALA A 94 10.69 5.94 32.29
N ARG A 95 10.89 4.74 32.85
CA ARG A 95 12.15 4.34 33.50
C ARG A 95 13.21 4.10 32.41
N LEU A 96 14.28 4.89 32.44
CA LEU A 96 15.40 4.75 31.51
C LEU A 96 16.62 4.16 32.21
N PHE A 97 17.22 3.10 31.66
CA PHE A 97 18.47 2.56 32.16
C PHE A 97 19.66 3.48 31.82
N GLY A 98 20.31 4.02 32.87
CA GLY A 98 21.50 4.88 32.72
C GLY A 98 22.73 4.09 32.30
N THR A 99 23.55 4.66 31.42
CA THR A 99 24.88 4.11 31.11
C THR A 99 25.84 4.36 32.25
N VAL A 100 26.60 3.33 32.62
CA VAL A 100 27.70 3.37 33.60
C VAL A 100 27.22 3.49 35.09
N GLY A 101 26.93 2.34 35.71
CA GLY A 101 26.89 2.17 37.19
C GLY A 101 25.74 2.86 37.95
N LYS A 102 24.92 3.61 37.29
CA LYS A 102 23.70 4.23 37.88
C LYS A 102 22.48 3.52 37.31
N GLY A 103 21.80 2.74 38.15
CA GLY A 103 20.57 2.01 37.79
C GLY A 103 19.54 2.83 37.00
N TYR A 104 18.29 2.46 37.07
CA TYR A 104 17.23 3.21 36.40
C TYR A 104 17.11 4.65 36.94
N VAL A 105 17.19 5.63 36.04
CA VAL A 105 17.05 7.04 36.39
C VAL A 105 15.56 7.41 36.27
N PRO A 106 14.95 8.08 37.26
CA PRO A 106 13.63 8.65 37.10
C PRO A 106 13.62 9.71 35.98
N PRO A 107 12.50 9.90 35.26
CA PRO A 107 12.41 10.90 34.22
C PRO A 107 12.63 12.28 34.85
N ALA A 108 13.34 13.15 34.13
CA ALA A 108 13.49 14.54 34.51
C ALA A 108 12.12 15.24 34.48
N THR A 109 11.60 15.53 35.64
CA THR A 109 10.43 16.42 35.78
C THR A 109 10.88 17.85 35.49
N GLY A 110 10.36 18.45 34.41
CA GLY A 110 10.32 19.89 34.20
C GLY A 110 11.58 20.53 33.61
N ASP A 111 11.35 21.40 32.76
CA ASP A 111 11.93 22.65 32.23
C ASP A 111 13.42 23.05 32.45
N ASN A 112 14.23 22.21 33.04
CA ASN A 112 15.66 22.39 33.12
C ASN A 112 16.34 21.47 32.12
N GLY A 113 16.82 22.04 31.01
CA GLY A 113 17.60 21.37 29.98
C GLY A 113 18.71 20.51 30.58
N MET A 114 18.35 19.28 30.97
CA MET A 114 19.35 18.29 31.28
C MET A 114 19.96 17.89 29.95
N ASP A 115 21.20 18.33 29.72
CA ASP A 115 22.07 17.86 28.64
C ASP A 115 22.06 16.33 28.62
N LEU A 116 21.13 15.78 27.86
CA LEU A 116 21.21 14.37 27.45
C LEU A 116 22.57 14.24 26.74
N PRO A 117 23.50 13.38 27.23
CA PRO A 117 24.84 13.33 26.66
C PRO A 117 24.74 13.25 25.14
N ALA A 118 25.43 14.16 24.45
CA ALA A 118 25.42 14.34 23.00
C ALA A 118 25.75 13.07 22.19
N ASN A 119 26.20 12.00 22.83
CA ASN A 119 26.59 10.71 22.27
C ASN A 119 25.56 9.60 22.40
N ARG A 120 24.34 9.85 22.83
CA ARG A 120 23.30 8.81 22.80
C ARG A 120 22.56 8.91 21.47
N GLY A 121 22.83 7.94 20.64
CA GLY A 121 22.30 7.75 19.28
C GLY A 121 20.86 8.20 19.07
N SER A 122 20.52 8.37 17.81
CA SER A 122 19.27 8.91 17.25
C SER A 122 18.09 9.00 18.26
N ARG A 123 17.50 10.17 18.42
CA ARG A 123 16.25 10.39 19.20
C ARG A 123 15.07 9.58 18.66
N ASN A 124 15.26 8.92 17.52
CA ASN A 124 14.23 8.18 16.80
C ASN A 124 14.14 6.73 17.30
N SER A 125 12.91 6.25 17.55
CA SER A 125 12.66 4.93 18.13
C SER A 125 12.37 3.85 17.08
N LEU A 126 11.67 4.16 16.01
CA LEU A 126 11.19 3.18 15.03
C LEU A 126 12.12 3.06 13.81
N PRO A 127 12.50 1.84 13.39
CA PRO A 127 12.36 0.58 14.08
C PRO A 127 13.46 0.34 15.11
N SER A 128 13.29 -0.67 15.98
CA SER A 128 14.35 -1.08 16.91
C SER A 128 15.47 -1.82 16.17
N ALA A 129 16.66 -1.22 16.08
CA ALA A 129 17.82 -1.83 15.42
C ALA A 129 18.27 -3.14 16.09
N HIS A 130 18.20 -3.23 17.43
CA HIS A 130 18.50 -4.47 18.15
C HIS A 130 17.54 -5.60 17.78
N ALA A 131 16.23 -5.33 17.75
CA ALA A 131 15.25 -6.31 17.32
C ALA A 131 15.50 -6.71 15.85
N ALA A 132 15.74 -5.75 14.96
CA ALA A 132 16.03 -6.03 13.56
C ALA A 132 17.24 -6.95 13.39
N ASN A 133 18.36 -6.65 14.06
CA ASN A 133 19.59 -7.43 13.94
C ASN A 133 19.44 -8.85 14.54
N TRP A 134 18.78 -9.00 15.69
CA TRP A 134 18.58 -10.31 16.31
C TRP A 134 17.61 -11.19 15.52
N PHE A 135 16.52 -10.62 14.96
CA PHE A 135 15.60 -11.37 14.11
C PHE A 135 16.23 -11.68 12.73
N ALA A 136 17.08 -10.80 12.21
CA ALA A 136 17.85 -11.09 11.00
C ALA A 136 18.83 -12.24 11.22
N ALA A 137 19.59 -12.22 12.33
CA ALA A 137 20.48 -13.32 12.70
C ALA A 137 19.71 -14.63 12.90
N THR A 138 18.54 -14.57 13.56
CA THR A 138 17.66 -15.74 13.73
C THR A 138 17.23 -16.30 12.38
N MET A 139 16.85 -15.45 11.44
CA MET A 139 16.39 -15.87 10.12
C MET A 139 17.53 -16.48 9.29
N ILE A 140 18.73 -15.88 9.30
CA ILE A 140 19.90 -16.43 8.60
C ILE A 140 20.25 -17.80 9.18
N LEU A 141 20.35 -17.91 10.51
CA LEU A 141 20.61 -19.19 11.16
C LEU A 141 19.52 -20.23 10.88
N PHE A 142 18.24 -19.84 10.80
CA PHE A 142 17.14 -20.72 10.45
C PHE A 142 17.21 -21.24 9.01
N ILE A 143 17.67 -20.40 8.05
CA ILE A 143 17.89 -20.82 6.66
C ILE A 143 18.89 -21.95 6.59
N PHE A 144 19.99 -21.86 7.34
CA PHE A 144 21.03 -22.90 7.36
C PHE A 144 20.70 -24.06 8.29
N TYR A 145 20.14 -23.80 9.45
CA TYR A 145 19.90 -24.75 10.52
C TYR A 145 18.50 -24.60 11.11
N ARG A 146 17.52 -25.33 10.59
CA ARG A 146 16.11 -25.19 11.01
C ARG A 146 15.88 -25.35 12.52
N ARG A 147 16.72 -26.16 13.21
CA ARG A 147 16.63 -26.34 14.66
C ARG A 147 17.08 -25.11 15.46
N SER A 148 17.82 -24.18 14.86
CA SER A 148 18.27 -22.95 15.51
C SER A 148 17.13 -22.09 16.05
N ARG A 149 15.91 -22.22 15.50
CA ARG A 149 14.72 -21.51 15.95
C ARG A 149 14.43 -21.71 17.44
N TRP A 150 14.73 -22.89 17.99
CA TRP A 150 14.41 -23.23 19.36
C TRP A 150 15.22 -22.46 20.41
N PHE A 151 16.39 -21.94 20.07
CA PHE A 151 17.20 -21.11 20.95
C PHE A 151 17.35 -19.66 20.43
N MET A 152 17.42 -19.44 19.12
CA MET A 152 17.58 -18.10 18.58
C MET A 152 16.31 -17.24 18.69
N LEU A 153 15.14 -17.82 18.48
CA LEU A 153 13.89 -17.07 18.57
C LEU A 153 13.60 -16.61 20.02
N PRO A 154 13.70 -17.47 21.07
CA PRO A 154 13.61 -17.03 22.45
C PRO A 154 14.63 -15.93 22.80
N LEU A 155 15.88 -16.06 22.32
CA LEU A 155 16.90 -15.05 22.56
C LEU A 155 16.59 -13.71 21.88
N ALA A 156 16.14 -13.73 20.63
CA ALA A 156 15.72 -12.53 19.90
C ALA A 156 14.52 -11.84 20.60
N LEU A 157 13.58 -12.63 21.10
CA LEU A 157 12.44 -12.13 21.89
C LEU A 157 12.91 -11.54 23.24
N ALA A 158 13.83 -12.19 23.93
CA ALA A 158 14.37 -11.69 25.19
C ALA A 158 15.12 -10.37 25.03
N VAL A 159 15.99 -10.25 23.98
CA VAL A 159 16.66 -8.99 23.65
C VAL A 159 15.64 -7.92 23.26
N SER A 160 14.63 -8.28 22.50
CA SER A 160 13.56 -7.36 22.10
C SER A 160 12.76 -6.84 23.31
N PHE A 161 12.39 -7.73 24.21
CA PHE A 161 11.74 -7.39 25.47
C PHE A 161 12.60 -6.45 26.32
N SER A 162 13.92 -6.72 26.40
CA SER A 162 14.84 -5.88 27.16
C SER A 162 14.88 -4.43 26.65
N ARG A 163 14.64 -4.19 25.35
CA ARG A 163 14.61 -2.82 24.79
C ARG A 163 13.40 -2.02 25.25
N VAL A 164 12.26 -2.68 25.39
CA VAL A 164 11.04 -2.07 25.94
C VAL A 164 11.20 -1.84 27.44
N TYR A 165 11.69 -2.85 28.15
CA TYR A 165 11.93 -2.79 29.59
C TYR A 165 12.89 -1.66 29.97
N ASN A 166 13.97 -1.49 29.22
CA ASN A 166 14.98 -0.43 29.43
C ASN A 166 14.52 0.98 29.01
N GLY A 167 13.27 1.16 28.58
CA GLY A 167 12.67 2.47 28.29
C GLY A 167 13.03 3.09 26.95
N VAL A 168 13.72 2.37 26.05
CA VAL A 168 14.28 2.95 24.82
C VAL A 168 13.42 2.74 23.56
N HIS A 169 12.45 1.81 23.58
CA HIS A 169 11.57 1.49 22.48
C HIS A 169 10.16 1.15 22.93
N TYR A 170 9.17 1.45 22.12
CA TYR A 170 7.82 0.92 22.28
C TYR A 170 7.74 -0.53 21.79
N PRO A 171 6.76 -1.34 22.26
CA PRO A 171 6.51 -2.68 21.72
C PRO A 171 6.33 -2.70 20.20
N GLY A 172 5.65 -1.71 19.63
CA GLY A 172 5.49 -1.56 18.18
C GLY A 172 6.80 -1.37 17.44
N ASP A 173 7.78 -0.63 18.00
CA ASP A 173 9.10 -0.44 17.38
C ASP A 173 9.88 -1.74 17.26
N VAL A 174 9.72 -2.61 18.27
CA VAL A 174 10.35 -3.92 18.32
C VAL A 174 9.71 -4.87 17.33
N LEU A 175 8.39 -4.87 17.23
CA LEU A 175 7.66 -5.69 16.26
C LEU A 175 8.04 -5.34 14.82
N VAL A 176 8.06 -4.05 14.49
CA VAL A 176 8.49 -3.58 13.17
C VAL A 176 9.96 -3.93 12.93
N GLY A 177 10.82 -3.76 13.94
CA GLY A 177 12.22 -4.19 13.87
C GLY A 177 12.35 -5.67 13.54
N ALA A 178 11.59 -6.53 14.19
CA ALA A 178 11.57 -7.98 13.95
C ALA A 178 11.19 -8.32 12.49
N ILE A 179 10.14 -7.70 11.97
CA ILE A 179 9.67 -7.92 10.59
C ILE A 179 10.70 -7.42 9.57
N VAL A 180 11.22 -6.21 9.76
CA VAL A 180 12.23 -5.60 8.88
C VAL A 180 13.52 -6.43 8.90
N GLY A 181 13.97 -6.85 10.09
CA GLY A 181 15.15 -7.69 10.26
C GLY A 181 15.05 -9.03 9.54
N ALA A 182 13.97 -9.75 9.77
CA ALA A 182 13.71 -11.00 9.06
C ALA A 182 13.61 -10.78 7.54
N GLY A 183 12.99 -9.70 7.12
CA GLY A 183 12.81 -9.34 5.70
C GLY A 183 14.14 -9.10 4.99
N TYR A 184 15.00 -8.21 5.49
CA TYR A 184 16.29 -7.95 4.84
C TYR A 184 17.26 -9.13 4.92
N ALA A 185 17.14 -9.99 5.95
CA ALA A 185 17.93 -11.20 6.04
C ALA A 185 17.60 -12.19 4.91
N VAL A 186 16.31 -12.41 4.66
CA VAL A 186 15.86 -13.25 3.55
C VAL A 186 16.26 -12.64 2.20
N ALA A 187 15.99 -11.35 2.01
CA ALA A 187 16.35 -10.65 0.78
C ALA A 187 17.86 -10.68 0.50
N GLY A 188 18.69 -10.41 1.51
CA GLY A 188 20.14 -10.45 1.40
C GLY A 188 20.68 -11.85 1.11
N ALA A 189 20.15 -12.87 1.78
CA ALA A 189 20.54 -14.26 1.52
C ALA A 189 20.21 -14.69 0.08
N ILE A 190 19.03 -14.33 -0.41
CA ILE A 190 18.60 -14.61 -1.79
C ILE A 190 19.45 -13.82 -2.79
N ALA A 191 19.71 -12.53 -2.53
CA ALA A 191 20.54 -11.70 -3.40
C ALA A 191 21.95 -12.27 -3.55
N LEU A 192 22.60 -12.63 -2.43
CA LEU A 192 23.94 -13.24 -2.46
C LEU A 192 23.94 -14.60 -3.16
N GLN A 193 22.90 -15.41 -2.98
CA GLN A 193 22.75 -16.67 -3.74
C GLN A 193 22.65 -16.41 -5.25
N THR A 194 21.89 -15.41 -5.66
CA THR A 194 21.71 -15.07 -7.08
C THR A 194 22.99 -14.51 -7.69
N VAL A 195 23.69 -13.63 -6.97
CA VAL A 195 25.01 -13.12 -7.37
C VAL A 195 25.99 -14.26 -7.52
N TRP A 196 26.01 -15.20 -6.57
CA TRP A 196 26.88 -16.38 -6.65
C TRP A 196 26.55 -17.27 -7.86
N GLN A 197 25.27 -17.50 -8.15
CA GLN A 197 24.85 -18.25 -9.33
C GLN A 197 25.34 -17.60 -10.64
N TRP A 198 25.34 -16.28 -10.70
CA TRP A 198 25.77 -15.55 -11.88
C TRP A 198 27.31 -15.45 -11.97
N ILE A 199 27.99 -14.97 -10.92
CA ILE A 199 29.45 -14.76 -10.88
C ILE A 199 30.16 -16.11 -10.82
N GLY A 200 29.76 -17.01 -9.94
CA GLY A 200 30.39 -18.33 -9.73
C GLY A 200 30.39 -19.15 -11.01
N LYS A 201 29.28 -19.18 -11.72
CA LYS A 201 29.16 -19.91 -12.98
C LYS A 201 30.04 -19.35 -14.11
N LYS A 202 30.18 -17.99 -14.14
CA LYS A 202 30.92 -17.31 -15.20
C LYS A 202 32.41 -17.18 -14.92
N TRP A 203 32.80 -16.85 -13.67
CA TRP A 203 34.17 -16.46 -13.32
C TRP A 203 34.88 -17.50 -12.45
N PHE A 204 34.16 -18.39 -11.77
CA PHE A 204 34.69 -19.41 -10.86
C PHE A 204 34.05 -20.79 -11.11
N PRO A 205 34.11 -21.33 -12.34
CA PRO A 205 33.38 -22.56 -12.70
C PRO A 205 33.76 -23.77 -11.84
N LEU A 206 35.04 -23.94 -11.47
CA LEU A 206 35.46 -25.03 -10.61
C LEU A 206 34.86 -24.94 -9.20
N TRP A 207 34.89 -23.74 -8.63
CA TRP A 207 34.33 -23.51 -7.31
C TRP A 207 32.78 -23.61 -7.32
N HIS A 208 32.16 -23.19 -8.41
CA HIS A 208 30.71 -23.33 -8.58
C HIS A 208 30.28 -24.81 -8.74
N GLN A 209 31.12 -25.64 -9.34
CA GLN A 209 30.87 -27.10 -9.41
C GLN A 209 30.92 -27.75 -8.02
N GLU A 210 31.85 -27.37 -7.17
CA GLU A 210 31.94 -27.88 -5.80
C GLU A 210 30.92 -27.27 -4.85
N LEU A 211 30.56 -25.99 -5.04
CA LEU A 211 29.61 -25.23 -4.24
C LEU A 211 28.52 -24.60 -5.10
N PRO A 212 27.60 -25.39 -5.64
CA PRO A 212 26.57 -24.89 -6.56
C PRO A 212 25.56 -23.97 -5.87
N SER A 213 25.45 -24.03 -4.54
CA SER A 213 24.54 -23.19 -3.76
C SER A 213 25.18 -22.74 -2.45
N LEU A 214 25.10 -21.43 -2.16
CA LEU A 214 25.54 -20.88 -0.88
C LEU A 214 24.59 -21.26 0.26
N LEU A 215 23.29 -21.36 -0.03
CA LEU A 215 22.25 -21.61 0.98
C LEU A 215 22.04 -23.10 1.26
N ASN A 216 22.38 -23.97 0.32
CA ASN A 216 22.27 -25.41 0.47
C ASN A 216 23.50 -26.13 -0.08
N PRO A 217 24.66 -26.05 0.60
CA PRO A 217 25.89 -26.66 0.16
C PRO A 217 25.84 -28.19 0.38
N LYS A 218 25.14 -28.91 -0.47
CA LYS A 218 25.22 -30.37 -0.52
C LYS A 218 26.21 -30.77 -1.61
N PRO A 219 27.22 -31.61 -1.31
CA PRO A 219 28.10 -32.17 -2.33
C PRO A 219 27.31 -33.04 -3.31
N LYS A 220 27.68 -32.99 -4.58
CA LYS A 220 27.02 -33.61 -5.74
C LYS A 220 27.21 -35.13 -5.83
N ILE A 221 27.15 -35.92 -4.75
CA ILE A 221 27.36 -37.39 -4.76
C ILE A 221 26.03 -38.14 -4.62
N GLN A 222 24.96 -37.74 -5.26
CA GLN A 222 23.72 -38.52 -5.26
C GLN A 222 22.84 -38.43 -6.53
N ASN A 223 23.39 -38.07 -7.69
CA ASN A 223 22.57 -38.01 -8.91
C ASN A 223 23.00 -39.06 -9.98
N LEU A 224 23.18 -40.33 -9.59
CA LEU A 224 23.41 -41.42 -10.53
C LEU A 224 22.32 -42.51 -10.48
N MET A 225 21.14 -42.17 -9.96
CA MET A 225 20.02 -43.11 -9.93
C MET A 225 18.67 -42.45 -10.19
N PHE A 226 18.48 -41.80 -11.34
CA PHE A 226 17.15 -41.44 -11.83
C PHE A 226 17.14 -41.33 -13.35
N LEU A 227 17.29 -42.45 -14.00
CA LEU A 227 16.84 -42.65 -15.38
C LEU A 227 15.81 -43.77 -15.34
N SER A 228 14.56 -43.43 -15.02
CA SER A 228 13.32 -44.08 -15.42
C SER A 228 12.15 -43.56 -14.60
N ARG A 229 11.45 -42.61 -15.13
CA ARG A 229 10.09 -42.27 -14.66
C ARG A 229 9.24 -41.82 -15.84
N ASP A 230 8.09 -42.42 -15.93
CA ASP A 230 7.01 -42.20 -16.88
C ASP A 230 6.53 -40.73 -16.92
N PRO A 231 6.08 -40.20 -18.11
CA PRO A 231 5.71 -38.78 -18.29
C PRO A 231 4.37 -38.33 -17.69
N ASP A 232 3.53 -39.25 -17.14
CA ASP A 232 2.09 -38.94 -16.97
C ASP A 232 1.53 -38.81 -15.56
N SER A 233 2.33 -38.73 -14.51
CA SER A 233 1.72 -38.60 -13.17
C SER A 233 2.59 -37.83 -12.18
N GLU A 234 2.34 -36.53 -11.96
CA GLU A 234 2.35 -35.78 -10.70
C GLU A 234 2.41 -34.26 -10.94
N PRO A 235 1.80 -33.42 -10.09
CA PRO A 235 1.91 -31.98 -10.22
C PRO A 235 3.38 -31.55 -10.07
N ARG A 236 3.88 -30.80 -11.05
CA ARG A 236 5.26 -30.29 -11.10
C ARG A 236 5.60 -29.52 -9.84
N THR A 237 6.39 -30.12 -8.95
CA THR A 237 7.17 -29.33 -8.01
C THR A 237 8.25 -28.57 -8.80
N PRO A 238 8.51 -27.27 -8.56
CA PRO A 238 9.57 -26.54 -9.25
C PRO A 238 10.92 -27.05 -8.78
N ASN A 239 11.41 -28.12 -9.38
CA ASN A 239 12.62 -28.83 -8.97
C ASN A 239 13.81 -28.64 -9.94
N SER A 240 13.64 -27.90 -11.04
CA SER A 240 14.78 -27.55 -11.88
C SER A 240 15.54 -26.37 -11.28
N GLU A 241 16.86 -26.38 -11.33
CA GLU A 241 17.72 -25.27 -10.89
C GLU A 241 17.34 -23.96 -11.59
N ILE A 242 16.88 -24.05 -12.85
CA ILE A 242 16.41 -22.93 -13.66
C ILE A 242 15.12 -22.31 -13.08
N ASP A 243 14.18 -23.14 -12.62
CA ASP A 243 12.93 -22.63 -12.01
C ASP A 243 13.19 -21.95 -10.67
N GLN A 244 14.12 -22.47 -9.87
CA GLN A 244 14.53 -21.84 -8.61
C GLN A 244 15.18 -20.47 -8.85
N HIS A 245 15.98 -20.33 -9.91
CA HIS A 245 16.59 -19.05 -10.26
C HIS A 245 15.55 -17.98 -10.56
N TRP A 246 14.53 -18.25 -11.37
CA TRP A 246 13.46 -17.32 -11.68
C TRP A 246 12.61 -16.97 -10.47
N LEU A 247 12.37 -17.92 -9.56
CA LEU A 247 11.69 -17.64 -8.29
C LEU A 247 12.50 -16.68 -7.41
N TYR A 248 13.80 -16.89 -7.28
CA TYR A 248 14.68 -16.01 -6.49
C TYR A 248 14.70 -14.60 -7.06
N LEU A 249 14.82 -14.45 -8.39
CA LEU A 249 14.72 -13.14 -9.04
C LEU A 249 13.38 -12.47 -8.77
N GLY A 250 12.30 -13.24 -8.78
CA GLY A 250 10.97 -12.74 -8.44
C GLY A 250 10.87 -12.22 -7.00
N TYR A 251 11.38 -12.97 -6.02
CA TYR A 251 11.40 -12.52 -4.63
C TYR A 251 12.27 -11.29 -4.41
N ILE A 252 13.45 -11.24 -5.05
CA ILE A 252 14.32 -10.06 -5.00
C ILE A 252 13.59 -8.84 -5.56
N LEU A 253 12.96 -8.96 -6.72
CA LEU A 253 12.20 -7.88 -7.34
C LEU A 253 11.08 -7.38 -6.40
N ILE A 254 10.31 -8.29 -5.80
CA ILE A 254 9.23 -7.94 -4.87
C ILE A 254 9.78 -7.19 -3.66
N CYS A 255 10.86 -7.69 -3.04
CA CYS A 255 11.48 -7.03 -1.89
C CYS A 255 12.04 -5.64 -2.24
N LEU A 256 12.74 -5.52 -3.37
CA LEU A 256 13.27 -4.24 -3.84
C LEU A 256 12.16 -3.24 -4.11
N MET A 257 11.06 -3.67 -4.77
CA MET A 257 9.91 -2.79 -5.03
C MET A 257 9.19 -2.38 -3.75
N LEU A 258 9.02 -3.28 -2.78
CA LEU A 258 8.42 -2.96 -1.50
C LEU A 258 9.23 -1.91 -0.74
N ILE A 259 10.54 -2.11 -0.64
CA ILE A 259 11.46 -1.18 0.04
C ILE A 259 11.47 0.17 -0.70
N ALA A 260 11.64 0.15 -2.04
CA ALA A 260 11.67 1.37 -2.84
C ALA A 260 10.37 2.20 -2.69
N ARG A 261 9.20 1.54 -2.68
CA ARG A 261 7.92 2.22 -2.48
C ARG A 261 7.77 2.80 -1.07
N TRP A 262 8.18 2.07 -0.03
CA TRP A 262 8.17 2.62 1.33
C TRP A 262 9.13 3.80 1.47
N LEU A 263 10.33 3.73 0.89
CA LEU A 263 11.28 4.85 0.88
C LEU A 263 10.73 6.07 0.11
N TYR A 264 10.07 5.83 -1.04
CA TYR A 264 9.42 6.87 -1.82
C TYR A 264 8.31 7.57 -1.03
N LEU A 265 7.46 6.81 -0.33
CA LEU A 265 6.39 7.35 0.53
C LEU A 265 6.95 8.07 1.75
N ALA A 266 7.97 7.52 2.37
CA ALA A 266 8.62 8.09 3.53
C ALA A 266 9.36 9.39 3.20
N GLY A 267 9.85 9.55 1.97
CA GLY A 267 10.47 10.79 1.48
C GLY A 267 9.51 11.98 1.31
N GLY A 268 8.20 11.79 1.53
CA GLY A 268 7.21 12.87 1.45
C GLY A 268 7.09 13.54 0.07
N ILE A 269 7.51 12.82 -1.00
CA ILE A 269 7.54 13.35 -2.37
C ILE A 269 6.13 13.63 -2.89
N ILE A 270 5.14 12.89 -2.41
CA ILE A 270 3.74 13.01 -2.78
C ILE A 270 2.85 13.17 -1.54
N GLU A 271 1.93 14.10 -1.62
CA GLU A 271 0.91 14.41 -0.62
C GLU A 271 -0.31 13.49 -0.79
N LEU A 272 -1.24 13.47 0.19
CA LEU A 272 -2.47 12.69 0.08
C LEU A 272 -3.34 13.21 -1.07
N SER A 273 -4.06 12.30 -1.70
CA SER A 273 -5.16 12.64 -2.59
C SER A 273 -6.42 12.98 -1.79
N GLU A 274 -7.38 13.61 -2.44
CA GLU A 274 -8.70 13.97 -1.88
C GLU A 274 -9.40 12.77 -1.23
N ASP A 275 -9.43 11.62 -1.94
CA ASP A 275 -10.05 10.40 -1.43
C ASP A 275 -9.30 9.83 -0.22
N GLU A 276 -7.96 9.84 -0.22
CA GLU A 276 -7.17 9.35 0.91
C GLU A 276 -7.39 10.20 2.17
N ALA A 277 -7.41 11.53 2.02
CA ALA A 277 -7.63 12.45 3.14
C ALA A 277 -9.06 12.34 3.68
N TYR A 278 -10.04 12.20 2.80
CA TYR A 278 -11.44 11.98 3.18
C TYR A 278 -11.63 10.66 3.92
N GLN A 279 -11.06 9.57 3.40
CA GLN A 279 -11.12 8.25 4.04
C GLN A 279 -10.31 8.19 5.33
N TRP A 280 -9.25 9.03 5.45
CA TRP A 280 -8.54 9.19 6.71
C TRP A 280 -9.44 9.79 7.80
N LEU A 281 -10.30 10.74 7.48
CA LEU A 281 -11.32 11.23 8.44
C LEU A 281 -12.28 10.10 8.84
N TRP A 282 -12.66 9.20 7.94
CA TRP A 282 -13.47 8.03 8.32
C TRP A 282 -12.73 7.15 9.33
N SER A 283 -11.42 7.05 9.23
CA SER A 283 -10.63 6.29 10.21
C SER A 283 -10.65 6.88 11.63
N LYS A 284 -11.11 8.14 11.77
CA LYS A 284 -11.33 8.77 13.08
C LYS A 284 -12.74 8.49 13.64
N HIS A 285 -13.67 8.10 12.79
CA HIS A 285 -15.07 7.81 13.10
C HIS A 285 -15.43 6.43 12.57
N LEU A 286 -14.88 5.36 13.20
CA LEU A 286 -15.09 3.99 12.74
C LEU A 286 -16.56 3.60 12.81
N ALA A 287 -17.10 3.12 11.69
CA ALA A 287 -18.48 2.68 11.52
C ALA A 287 -18.57 1.37 10.74
N LEU A 288 -19.73 0.72 10.78
CA LEU A 288 -19.98 -0.54 10.06
C LEU A 288 -20.04 -0.36 8.54
N SER A 289 -20.31 0.85 8.07
CA SER A 289 -20.22 1.28 6.66
C SER A 289 -20.23 2.81 6.60
N TYR A 290 -20.11 3.37 5.40
CA TYR A 290 -20.11 4.81 5.15
C TYR A 290 -21.02 5.14 3.96
N TYR A 291 -21.29 6.43 3.77
CA TYR A 291 -22.15 6.94 2.70
C TYR A 291 -21.90 6.30 1.34
N SER A 292 -20.65 6.20 0.91
CA SER A 292 -20.31 5.77 -0.46
C SER A 292 -19.48 4.49 -0.55
N LYS A 293 -18.91 3.99 0.56
CA LYS A 293 -17.96 2.87 0.56
C LYS A 293 -18.14 1.99 1.81
N PRO A 294 -17.73 0.71 1.73
CA PRO A 294 -17.71 -0.18 2.88
C PRO A 294 -16.57 0.16 3.85
N PRO A 295 -16.53 -0.45 5.07
CA PRO A 295 -15.67 0.00 6.17
C PRO A 295 -14.18 -0.34 6.04
N GLY A 296 -13.80 -1.24 5.12
CA GLY A 296 -12.46 -1.82 5.08
C GLY A 296 -11.36 -0.78 4.92
N ILE A 297 -11.56 0.25 4.08
CA ILE A 297 -10.55 1.30 3.87
C ILE A 297 -10.31 2.12 5.14
N ALA A 298 -11.36 2.48 5.88
CA ALA A 298 -11.23 3.21 7.13
C ALA A 298 -10.46 2.40 8.19
N LEU A 299 -10.74 1.09 8.30
CA LEU A 299 -10.03 0.19 9.20
C LEU A 299 -8.54 0.04 8.84
N ILE A 300 -8.22 -0.06 7.54
CA ILE A 300 -6.83 -0.19 7.07
C ILE A 300 -6.05 1.10 7.34
N GLN A 301 -6.62 2.26 7.02
CA GLN A 301 -5.99 3.56 7.31
C GLN A 301 -5.90 3.82 8.82
N PHE A 302 -6.90 3.42 9.60
CA PHE A 302 -6.84 3.43 11.05
C PHE A 302 -5.64 2.61 11.58
N ALA A 303 -5.47 1.37 11.11
CA ALA A 303 -4.35 0.54 11.49
C ALA A 303 -3.00 1.17 11.13
N GLY A 304 -2.86 1.72 9.90
CA GLY A 304 -1.63 2.36 9.44
C GLY A 304 -1.31 3.63 10.22
N THR A 305 -2.28 4.50 10.45
CA THR A 305 -2.08 5.75 11.21
C THR A 305 -1.91 5.51 12.70
N SER A 306 -2.43 4.42 13.24
CA SER A 306 -2.18 4.00 14.62
C SER A 306 -0.74 3.54 14.84
N LEU A 307 -0.12 2.92 13.83
CA LEU A 307 1.27 2.47 13.88
C LEU A 307 2.28 3.61 13.61
N PHE A 308 1.99 4.47 12.64
CA PHE A 308 2.95 5.46 12.11
C PHE A 308 2.49 6.92 12.28
N GLY A 309 1.44 7.15 13.07
CA GLY A 309 0.86 8.48 13.27
C GLY A 309 0.05 8.98 12.07
N ASP A 310 -0.56 10.16 12.23
CA ASP A 310 -1.31 10.86 11.19
C ASP A 310 -0.36 11.51 10.18
N THR A 311 0.31 10.66 9.41
CA THR A 311 1.25 11.02 8.35
C THR A 311 0.80 10.41 7.02
N ALA A 312 1.22 10.98 5.90
CA ALA A 312 0.96 10.41 4.59
C ALA A 312 1.53 8.99 4.46
N PHE A 313 2.66 8.71 5.12
CA PHE A 313 3.22 7.37 5.23
C PHE A 313 2.30 6.42 6.00
N GLY A 314 1.79 6.85 7.17
CA GLY A 314 0.87 6.04 7.98
C GLY A 314 -0.40 5.67 7.23
N VAL A 315 -1.00 6.62 6.50
CA VAL A 315 -2.19 6.39 5.67
C VAL A 315 -1.91 5.33 4.59
N ARG A 316 -0.71 5.34 3.98
CA ARG A 316 -0.35 4.54 2.81
C ARG A 316 0.45 3.27 3.10
N PHE A 317 0.87 3.04 4.32
CA PHE A 317 1.78 1.94 4.69
C PHE A 317 1.39 0.58 4.12
N PHE A 318 0.10 0.26 4.17
CA PHE A 318 -0.40 -1.04 3.73
C PHE A 318 -0.50 -1.20 2.20
N SER A 319 -0.50 -0.11 1.42
CA SER A 319 -0.64 -0.23 -0.04
C SER A 319 0.54 -0.96 -0.69
N PRO A 320 1.82 -0.58 -0.46
CA PRO A 320 2.96 -1.35 -0.95
C PRO A 320 2.98 -2.79 -0.42
N LEU A 321 2.54 -3.01 0.83
CA LEU A 321 2.49 -4.34 1.44
C LEU A 321 1.47 -5.25 0.73
N PHE A 322 0.28 -4.74 0.43
CA PHE A 322 -0.74 -5.49 -0.32
C PHE A 322 -0.26 -5.82 -1.73
N GLY A 323 0.42 -4.89 -2.40
CA GLY A 323 1.06 -5.14 -3.69
C GLY A 323 2.13 -6.23 -3.62
N ALA A 324 2.96 -6.23 -2.59
CA ALA A 324 3.98 -7.25 -2.37
C ALA A 324 3.37 -8.62 -2.07
N ILE A 325 2.37 -8.70 -1.18
CA ILE A 325 1.67 -9.95 -0.86
C ILE A 325 1.00 -10.53 -2.12
N SER A 326 0.27 -9.72 -2.89
CA SER A 326 -0.35 -10.13 -4.15
C SER A 326 0.69 -10.65 -5.13
N SER A 327 1.84 -9.98 -5.23
CA SER A 327 2.96 -10.37 -6.10
C SER A 327 3.57 -11.71 -5.68
N VAL A 328 3.78 -11.95 -4.37
CA VAL A 328 4.25 -13.26 -3.86
C VAL A 328 3.24 -14.36 -4.14
N MET A 329 1.95 -14.09 -3.93
CA MET A 329 0.88 -15.04 -4.18
C MET A 329 0.85 -15.48 -5.65
N VAL A 330 0.89 -14.52 -6.57
CA VAL A 330 0.85 -14.78 -8.01
C VAL A 330 2.14 -15.42 -8.50
N LEU A 331 3.31 -14.97 -8.02
CA LEU A 331 4.60 -15.58 -8.34
C LEU A 331 4.59 -17.10 -8.02
N ARG A 332 4.17 -17.45 -6.81
CA ARG A 332 4.14 -18.84 -6.37
C ARG A 332 3.07 -19.67 -7.10
N PHE A 333 1.95 -19.04 -7.40
CA PHE A 333 0.84 -19.68 -8.10
C PHE A 333 1.24 -20.03 -9.54
N LEU A 334 1.69 -19.04 -10.32
CA LEU A 334 2.10 -19.28 -11.71
C LEU A 334 3.34 -20.19 -11.81
N ALA A 335 4.29 -20.06 -10.90
CA ALA A 335 5.46 -20.91 -10.87
C ALA A 335 5.09 -22.38 -10.67
N ARG A 336 4.03 -22.66 -9.88
CA ARG A 336 3.52 -24.01 -9.65
C ARG A 336 2.70 -24.53 -10.82
N GLU A 337 1.80 -23.71 -11.36
CA GLU A 337 0.81 -24.17 -12.36
C GLU A 337 1.36 -24.11 -13.80
N ILE A 338 2.34 -23.24 -14.08
CA ILE A 338 2.89 -23.00 -15.42
C ILE A 338 4.42 -23.12 -15.43
N SER A 339 5.11 -22.04 -15.03
CA SER A 339 6.57 -21.98 -14.91
C SER A 339 7.00 -20.78 -14.06
N ALA A 340 8.16 -20.90 -13.39
CA ALA A 340 8.73 -19.81 -12.62
C ALA A 340 9.15 -18.63 -13.52
N ARG A 341 9.56 -18.91 -14.76
CA ARG A 341 9.89 -17.90 -15.76
C ARG A 341 8.68 -17.05 -16.14
N ALA A 342 7.53 -17.68 -16.45
CA ALA A 342 6.28 -16.96 -16.75
C ALA A 342 5.84 -16.11 -15.56
N ALA A 343 5.95 -16.64 -14.34
CA ALA A 343 5.63 -15.93 -13.13
C ALA A 343 6.51 -14.67 -12.94
N PHE A 344 7.80 -14.76 -13.21
CA PHE A 344 8.71 -13.61 -13.17
C PHE A 344 8.37 -12.55 -14.22
N TRP A 345 8.08 -12.95 -15.46
CA TRP A 345 7.65 -12.01 -16.50
C TRP A 345 6.36 -11.29 -16.14
N LEU A 346 5.41 -11.99 -15.51
CA LEU A 346 4.20 -11.35 -14.99
C LEU A 346 4.51 -10.29 -13.94
N LEU A 347 5.47 -10.53 -13.03
CA LEU A 347 5.89 -9.52 -12.04
C LEU A 347 6.47 -8.26 -12.71
N LEU A 348 7.27 -8.42 -13.75
CA LEU A 348 7.80 -7.28 -14.51
C LEU A 348 6.66 -6.50 -15.19
N ILE A 349 5.69 -7.19 -15.79
CA ILE A 349 4.51 -6.59 -16.41
C ILE A 349 3.68 -5.83 -15.36
N ILE A 350 3.41 -6.42 -14.19
CA ILE A 350 2.72 -5.76 -13.08
C ILE A 350 3.45 -4.48 -12.67
N THR A 351 4.78 -4.54 -12.54
CA THR A 351 5.60 -3.40 -12.13
C THR A 351 5.64 -2.30 -13.19
N ALA A 352 5.61 -2.68 -14.47
CA ALA A 352 5.61 -1.77 -15.62
C ALA A 352 4.19 -1.30 -16.03
N THR A 353 3.15 -1.62 -15.25
CA THR A 353 1.77 -1.20 -15.51
C THR A 353 1.42 -0.02 -14.61
N PRO A 354 1.17 1.19 -15.15
CA PRO A 354 0.89 2.38 -14.35
C PRO A 354 -0.23 2.21 -13.33
N LEU A 355 -1.35 1.60 -13.71
CA LEU A 355 -2.48 1.36 -12.80
C LEU A 355 -2.08 0.55 -11.56
N LEU A 356 -1.37 -0.55 -11.76
CA LEU A 356 -0.95 -1.45 -10.67
C LEU A 356 0.19 -0.84 -9.85
N SER A 357 1.07 -0.06 -10.49
CA SER A 357 2.15 0.66 -9.81
C SER A 357 1.60 1.79 -8.94
N ALA A 358 0.61 2.57 -9.42
CA ALA A 358 -0.08 3.58 -8.63
C ALA A 358 -0.86 2.96 -7.46
N GLY A 359 -1.60 1.87 -7.72
CA GLY A 359 -2.32 1.11 -6.69
C GLY A 359 -1.42 0.51 -5.61
N ALA A 360 -0.13 0.32 -5.89
CA ALA A 360 0.84 -0.13 -4.90
C ALA A 360 1.49 1.03 -4.09
N ILE A 361 1.02 2.27 -4.24
CA ILE A 361 1.49 3.47 -3.54
C ILE A 361 0.33 4.18 -2.86
N LEU A 362 -0.76 4.44 -3.58
CA LEU A 362 -1.93 5.15 -3.07
C LEU A 362 -2.83 4.20 -2.26
N MET A 363 -3.25 4.62 -1.07
CA MET A 363 -4.14 3.82 -0.23
C MET A 363 -5.59 4.21 -0.44
N THR A 364 -6.15 3.70 -1.50
CA THR A 364 -7.57 3.75 -1.82
C THR A 364 -8.24 2.40 -1.59
N ILE A 365 -9.50 2.28 -1.95
CA ILE A 365 -10.27 1.02 -1.87
C ILE A 365 -9.78 -0.08 -2.83
N ASP A 366 -8.98 0.26 -3.85
CA ASP A 366 -8.55 -0.67 -4.90
C ASP A 366 -7.42 -1.64 -4.47
N PRO A 367 -6.33 -1.21 -3.80
CA PRO A 367 -5.26 -2.12 -3.39
C PRO A 367 -5.73 -3.32 -2.55
N PRO A 368 -6.55 -3.15 -1.49
CA PRO A 368 -7.05 -4.28 -0.72
C PRO A 368 -8.06 -5.14 -1.51
N LEU A 369 -8.84 -4.54 -2.41
CA LEU A 369 -9.71 -5.30 -3.30
C LEU A 369 -8.90 -6.20 -4.24
N VAL A 370 -7.85 -5.68 -4.88
CA VAL A 370 -6.97 -6.46 -5.78
C VAL A 370 -6.30 -7.62 -5.03
N LEU A 371 -5.86 -7.40 -3.78
CA LEU A 371 -5.33 -8.47 -2.93
C LEU A 371 -6.38 -9.55 -2.69
N CYS A 372 -7.59 -9.19 -2.27
CA CYS A 372 -8.67 -10.14 -2.02
C CYS A 372 -9.08 -10.89 -3.30
N TRP A 373 -9.17 -10.19 -4.43
CA TRP A 373 -9.46 -10.78 -5.73
C TRP A 373 -8.40 -11.81 -6.14
N THR A 374 -7.13 -11.48 -5.92
CA THR A 374 -6.01 -12.40 -6.15
C THR A 374 -6.11 -13.62 -5.23
N TRP A 375 -6.52 -13.42 -3.99
CA TRP A 375 -6.70 -14.53 -3.05
C TRP A 375 -7.83 -15.46 -3.50
N VAL A 376 -8.97 -14.91 -3.93
CA VAL A 376 -10.06 -15.71 -4.51
C VAL A 376 -9.60 -16.42 -5.79
N LEU A 377 -8.85 -15.75 -6.67
CA LEU A 377 -8.30 -16.37 -7.89
C LEU A 377 -7.50 -17.65 -7.57
N ILE A 378 -6.63 -17.59 -6.58
CA ILE A 378 -5.75 -18.71 -6.22
C ILE A 378 -6.49 -19.79 -5.42
N ALA A 379 -7.27 -19.39 -4.42
CA ALA A 379 -8.05 -20.32 -3.59
C ALA A 379 -9.13 -21.01 -4.42
N GLY A 380 -9.77 -20.29 -5.32
CA GLY A 380 -10.80 -20.79 -6.20
C GLY A 380 -10.28 -21.82 -7.21
N TRP A 381 -9.10 -21.59 -7.81
CA TRP A 381 -8.47 -22.61 -8.64
C TRP A 381 -8.25 -23.92 -7.88
N ARG A 382 -7.73 -23.82 -6.65
CA ARG A 382 -7.56 -24.98 -5.78
C ARG A 382 -8.87 -25.64 -5.39
N ALA A 383 -9.94 -24.86 -5.21
CA ALA A 383 -11.25 -25.35 -4.85
C ALA A 383 -11.91 -26.16 -5.96
N VAL A 384 -11.70 -25.78 -7.23
CA VAL A 384 -12.26 -26.51 -8.39
C VAL A 384 -11.40 -27.70 -8.81
N GLN A 385 -10.11 -27.73 -8.46
CA GLN A 385 -9.22 -28.87 -8.72
C GLN A 385 -9.27 -29.94 -7.63
N ALA A 386 -9.40 -29.52 -6.35
CA ALA A 386 -9.44 -30.46 -5.24
C ALA A 386 -10.74 -31.23 -5.24
N ASP A 387 -10.75 -32.43 -4.62
CA ASP A 387 -11.93 -33.27 -4.43
C ASP A 387 -13.06 -32.59 -3.60
N GLY A 388 -13.24 -31.28 -3.78
CA GLY A 388 -14.27 -30.46 -3.16
C GLY A 388 -14.05 -30.19 -1.68
N ARG A 389 -12.81 -30.17 -1.20
CA ARG A 389 -12.51 -29.88 0.20
C ARG A 389 -13.09 -28.54 0.64
N ALA A 390 -14.02 -28.56 1.56
CA ALA A 390 -14.77 -27.40 2.05
C ALA A 390 -13.88 -26.21 2.48
N ARG A 391 -12.67 -26.50 3.00
CA ARG A 391 -11.72 -25.45 3.43
C ARG A 391 -11.34 -24.45 2.34
N HIS A 392 -11.19 -24.88 1.09
CA HIS A 392 -10.82 -23.98 0.00
C HIS A 392 -11.97 -23.06 -0.38
N TRP A 393 -13.20 -23.59 -0.33
CA TRP A 393 -14.40 -22.79 -0.55
C TRP A 393 -14.66 -21.80 0.59
N LEU A 394 -14.38 -22.16 1.84
CA LEU A 394 -14.45 -21.23 2.96
C LEU A 394 -13.47 -20.06 2.77
N ILE A 395 -12.25 -20.34 2.29
CA ILE A 395 -11.26 -19.30 1.97
C ILE A 395 -11.75 -18.40 0.83
N VAL A 396 -12.38 -18.96 -0.21
CA VAL A 396 -12.99 -18.19 -1.31
C VAL A 396 -14.06 -17.26 -0.76
N GLY A 397 -14.98 -17.74 0.08
CA GLY A 397 -16.03 -16.94 0.69
C GLY A 397 -15.48 -15.82 1.58
N LEU A 398 -14.48 -16.14 2.42
CA LEU A 398 -13.84 -15.17 3.29
C LEU A 398 -13.11 -14.08 2.50
N ALA A 399 -12.30 -14.46 1.50
CA ALA A 399 -11.57 -13.50 0.69
C ALA A 399 -12.52 -12.60 -0.14
N LEU A 400 -13.60 -13.18 -0.68
CA LEU A 400 -14.63 -12.43 -1.38
C LEU A 400 -15.36 -11.46 -0.43
N GLY A 401 -15.69 -11.91 0.78
CA GLY A 401 -16.34 -11.09 1.81
C GLY A 401 -15.44 -9.93 2.28
N LEU A 402 -14.17 -10.19 2.56
CA LEU A 402 -13.20 -9.14 2.90
C LEU A 402 -13.01 -8.16 1.73
N GLY A 403 -12.98 -8.65 0.49
CA GLY A 403 -12.96 -7.81 -0.70
C GLY A 403 -14.18 -6.89 -0.80
N PHE A 404 -15.38 -7.42 -0.49
CA PHE A 404 -16.61 -6.64 -0.45
C PHE A 404 -16.58 -5.56 0.64
N LEU A 405 -16.03 -5.88 1.80
CA LEU A 405 -15.82 -4.89 2.87
C LEU A 405 -14.79 -3.81 2.51
N CYS A 406 -13.99 -3.99 1.46
CA CYS A 406 -13.11 -2.97 0.91
C CYS A 406 -13.77 -2.19 -0.24
N LYS A 407 -14.48 -2.89 -1.14
CA LYS A 407 -15.18 -2.28 -2.29
C LYS A 407 -16.32 -3.18 -2.75
N TYR A 408 -17.50 -2.61 -2.95
CA TYR A 408 -18.71 -3.35 -3.36
C TYR A 408 -18.54 -4.12 -4.68
N SER A 409 -17.67 -3.65 -5.58
CA SER A 409 -17.40 -4.32 -6.85
C SER A 409 -16.78 -5.72 -6.71
N ALA A 410 -16.32 -6.12 -5.51
CA ALA A 410 -15.96 -7.52 -5.24
C ALA A 410 -17.11 -8.50 -5.55
N ALA A 411 -18.36 -8.08 -5.37
CA ALA A 411 -19.56 -8.90 -5.68
C ALA A 411 -19.62 -9.31 -7.17
N PHE A 412 -19.03 -8.56 -8.10
CA PHE A 412 -18.92 -8.96 -9.51
C PHE A 412 -18.18 -10.29 -9.71
N GLN A 413 -17.40 -10.72 -8.74
CA GLN A 413 -16.74 -12.01 -8.80
C GLN A 413 -17.75 -13.17 -8.76
N ILE A 414 -18.96 -12.96 -8.21
CA ILE A 414 -20.07 -13.95 -8.29
C ILE A 414 -20.47 -14.15 -9.75
N VAL A 415 -20.51 -13.09 -10.56
CA VAL A 415 -20.76 -13.17 -12.01
C VAL A 415 -19.61 -13.96 -12.69
N CYS A 416 -18.37 -13.72 -12.30
CA CYS A 416 -17.21 -14.45 -12.80
C CYS A 416 -17.35 -15.97 -12.53
N TRP A 417 -17.80 -16.33 -11.33
CA TRP A 417 -18.08 -17.75 -10.96
C TRP A 417 -19.25 -18.31 -11.77
N ALA A 418 -20.33 -17.57 -11.96
CA ALA A 418 -21.45 -17.99 -12.78
C ALA A 418 -21.02 -18.27 -14.24
N VAL A 419 -20.21 -17.38 -14.81
CA VAL A 419 -19.62 -17.57 -16.15
C VAL A 419 -18.71 -18.80 -16.20
N LEU A 420 -17.91 -19.06 -15.16
CA LEU A 420 -17.08 -20.26 -15.08
C LEU A 420 -17.93 -21.54 -15.11
N PHE A 421 -18.97 -21.61 -14.28
CA PHE A 421 -19.87 -22.75 -14.24
C PHE A 421 -20.65 -22.93 -15.55
N ALA A 422 -20.98 -21.83 -16.24
CA ALA A 422 -21.63 -21.87 -17.54
C ALA A 422 -20.69 -22.42 -18.63
N LEU A 423 -19.42 -21.98 -18.67
CA LEU A 423 -18.48 -22.31 -19.74
C LEU A 423 -17.67 -23.59 -19.50
N TRP A 424 -17.54 -24.04 -18.24
CA TRP A 424 -16.79 -25.24 -17.89
C TRP A 424 -17.69 -26.32 -17.28
N PRO A 425 -18.23 -27.29 -18.09
CA PRO A 425 -19.17 -28.28 -17.60
C PRO A 425 -18.68 -29.13 -16.43
N ALA A 426 -17.38 -29.48 -16.39
CA ALA A 426 -16.80 -30.26 -15.30
C ALA A 426 -16.88 -29.49 -13.95
N SER A 427 -16.79 -28.16 -13.95
CA SER A 427 -16.90 -27.37 -12.72
C SER A 427 -18.30 -27.37 -12.11
N ARG A 428 -19.36 -27.68 -12.88
CA ARG A 428 -20.76 -27.73 -12.41
C ARG A 428 -20.98 -28.81 -11.35
N LEU A 429 -20.14 -29.85 -11.31
CA LEU A 429 -20.21 -30.92 -10.28
C LEU A 429 -20.04 -30.29 -8.87
N HIS A 430 -19.30 -29.22 -8.73
CA HIS A 430 -19.13 -28.55 -7.45
C HIS A 430 -20.44 -27.89 -6.94
N LEU A 431 -21.35 -27.50 -7.82
CA LEU A 431 -22.66 -26.92 -7.42
C LEU A 431 -23.57 -27.94 -6.68
N ARG A 432 -23.31 -29.24 -6.88
CA ARG A 432 -24.00 -30.34 -6.17
C ARG A 432 -23.37 -30.62 -4.79
N ARG A 433 -22.23 -29.97 -4.47
CA ARG A 433 -21.50 -30.13 -3.21
C ARG A 433 -21.70 -28.90 -2.34
N PRO A 434 -21.57 -28.97 -1.00
CA PRO A 434 -21.79 -27.84 -0.11
C PRO A 434 -20.76 -26.70 -0.25
N GLY A 435 -19.61 -26.95 -0.88
CA GLY A 435 -18.49 -26.00 -0.95
C GLY A 435 -18.85 -24.61 -1.48
N PRO A 436 -19.36 -24.43 -2.72
CA PRO A 436 -19.74 -23.13 -3.25
C PRO A 436 -20.81 -22.41 -2.41
N TRP A 437 -21.74 -23.17 -1.83
CA TRP A 437 -22.80 -22.63 -0.99
C TRP A 437 -22.26 -22.16 0.36
N LEU A 438 -21.29 -22.86 0.94
CA LEU A 438 -20.56 -22.40 2.12
C LEU A 438 -19.76 -21.13 1.82
N ALA A 439 -19.12 -21.02 0.65
CA ALA A 439 -18.46 -19.81 0.23
C ALA A 439 -19.42 -18.65 0.14
N LEU A 440 -20.60 -18.86 -0.46
CA LEU A 440 -21.66 -17.86 -0.55
C LEU A 440 -22.17 -17.44 0.84
N LEU A 441 -22.39 -18.41 1.74
CA LEU A 441 -22.81 -18.16 3.11
C LEU A 441 -21.78 -17.28 3.86
N VAL A 442 -20.48 -17.63 3.80
CA VAL A 442 -19.41 -16.84 4.44
C VAL A 442 -19.36 -15.44 3.85
N PHE A 443 -19.47 -15.30 2.53
CA PHE A 443 -19.57 -13.99 1.87
C PHE A 443 -20.74 -13.18 2.42
N LEU A 444 -21.94 -13.75 2.47
CA LEU A 444 -23.16 -13.07 2.98
C LEU A 444 -22.99 -12.65 4.45
N VAL A 445 -22.39 -13.50 5.29
CA VAL A 445 -22.07 -13.13 6.68
C VAL A 445 -21.13 -11.93 6.75
N CYS A 446 -20.12 -11.88 5.89
CA CYS A 446 -19.21 -10.73 5.81
C CYS A 446 -19.91 -9.43 5.35
N THR A 447 -21.02 -9.52 4.62
CA THR A 447 -21.79 -8.33 4.19
C THR A 447 -22.68 -7.73 5.29
N LEU A 448 -22.95 -8.47 6.37
CA LEU A 448 -23.87 -8.05 7.44
C LEU A 448 -23.57 -6.65 8.02
N PRO A 449 -22.32 -6.25 8.31
CA PRO A 449 -22.05 -4.91 8.82
C PRO A 449 -22.57 -3.80 7.89
N VAL A 450 -22.39 -3.97 6.58
CA VAL A 450 -22.87 -3.02 5.57
C VAL A 450 -24.40 -3.01 5.49
N ILE A 451 -25.03 -4.19 5.55
CA ILE A 451 -26.48 -4.33 5.51
C ILE A 451 -27.11 -3.65 6.74
N VAL A 452 -26.58 -3.93 7.94
CA VAL A 452 -27.06 -3.33 9.20
C VAL A 452 -26.96 -1.81 9.15
N TRP A 453 -25.81 -1.29 8.72
CA TRP A 453 -25.61 0.16 8.61
C TRP A 453 -26.61 0.80 7.63
N ASN A 454 -26.78 0.23 6.44
CA ASN A 454 -27.70 0.74 5.43
C ASN A 454 -29.18 0.68 5.89
N ALA A 455 -29.57 -0.37 6.61
CA ALA A 455 -30.93 -0.49 7.17
C ALA A 455 -31.24 0.66 8.15
N HIS A 456 -30.25 1.13 8.92
CA HIS A 456 -30.42 2.28 9.82
C HIS A 456 -30.29 3.65 9.12
N HIS A 457 -29.78 3.69 7.87
CA HIS A 457 -29.54 4.93 7.11
C HIS A 457 -30.35 5.01 5.81
N GLY A 458 -31.52 4.37 5.74
CA GLY A 458 -32.42 4.48 4.61
C GLY A 458 -31.86 3.98 3.27
N TRP A 459 -30.94 3.01 3.31
CA TRP A 459 -30.30 2.43 2.11
C TRP A 459 -29.57 3.43 1.23
N ILE A 460 -29.12 4.54 1.82
CA ILE A 460 -28.51 5.67 1.10
C ILE A 460 -27.30 5.26 0.24
N THR A 461 -26.48 4.30 0.71
CA THR A 461 -25.34 3.81 -0.06
C THR A 461 -25.81 3.12 -1.35
N VAL A 462 -26.89 2.37 -1.30
CA VAL A 462 -27.46 1.69 -2.47
C VAL A 462 -27.94 2.72 -3.49
N HIS A 463 -28.65 3.77 -3.03
CA HIS A 463 -29.10 4.87 -3.88
C HIS A 463 -27.91 5.61 -4.51
N HIS A 464 -26.89 5.91 -3.72
CA HIS A 464 -25.66 6.56 -4.20
C HIS A 464 -24.91 5.73 -5.25
N VAL A 465 -24.75 4.42 -5.00
CA VAL A 465 -24.08 3.52 -5.94
C VAL A 465 -24.88 3.35 -7.23
N ALA A 466 -26.21 3.23 -7.13
CA ALA A 466 -27.10 3.15 -8.28
C ALA A 466 -27.08 4.44 -9.11
N GLY A 467 -27.06 5.61 -8.46
CA GLY A 467 -26.91 6.90 -9.12
C GLY A 467 -25.58 7.04 -9.87
N ASN A 468 -24.46 6.72 -9.19
CA ASN A 468 -23.14 6.75 -9.81
C ASN A 468 -22.98 5.73 -10.95
N ALA A 469 -23.68 4.62 -10.87
CA ALA A 469 -23.79 3.66 -11.97
C ALA A 469 -24.68 4.15 -13.11
N GLY A 470 -25.37 5.28 -13.00
CA GLY A 470 -26.24 5.81 -14.04
C GLY A 470 -27.49 4.96 -14.30
N LEU A 471 -27.92 4.13 -13.31
CA LEU A 471 -29.09 3.24 -13.48
C LEU A 471 -30.40 4.00 -13.64
N HIS A 472 -30.42 5.28 -13.24
CA HIS A 472 -31.60 6.16 -13.38
C HIS A 472 -31.55 7.01 -14.67
N SER A 473 -30.44 6.98 -15.42
CA SER A 473 -30.31 7.72 -16.67
C SER A 473 -30.98 6.97 -17.84
N GLN A 474 -31.58 7.73 -18.77
CA GLN A 474 -32.12 7.12 -19.98
C GLN A 474 -31.02 6.46 -20.79
N TRP A 475 -31.26 5.23 -21.24
CA TRP A 475 -30.31 4.48 -22.05
C TRP A 475 -30.11 5.14 -23.43
N HIS A 476 -28.88 5.58 -23.67
CA HIS A 476 -28.45 6.07 -24.97
C HIS A 476 -27.05 5.57 -25.27
N LEU A 477 -26.78 5.17 -26.49
CA LEU A 477 -25.46 4.74 -26.94
C LEU A 477 -24.63 5.94 -27.36
N THR A 478 -23.43 6.06 -26.83
CA THR A 478 -22.47 7.11 -27.19
C THR A 478 -21.06 6.55 -27.32
N LEU A 479 -20.37 6.95 -28.37
CA LEU A 479 -18.95 6.62 -28.56
C LEU A 479 -18.01 7.49 -27.70
N ARG A 480 -18.52 8.61 -27.14
CA ARG A 480 -17.69 9.56 -26.39
C ARG A 480 -17.07 8.91 -25.16
N TYR A 481 -17.89 8.34 -24.28
CA TYR A 481 -17.40 7.73 -23.04
C TYR A 481 -16.56 6.47 -23.30
N PHE A 482 -16.92 5.68 -24.32
CA PHE A 482 -16.12 4.53 -24.74
C PHE A 482 -14.72 4.95 -25.22
N ARG A 483 -14.65 5.97 -26.07
CA ARG A 483 -13.37 6.50 -26.55
C ARG A 483 -12.52 7.03 -25.39
N ASP A 484 -13.11 7.83 -24.52
CA ASP A 484 -12.42 8.43 -23.38
C ASP A 484 -11.90 7.33 -22.42
N PHE A 485 -12.71 6.28 -22.19
CA PHE A 485 -12.34 5.12 -21.39
C PHE A 485 -11.20 4.31 -22.05
N LEU A 486 -11.29 4.03 -23.35
CA LEU A 486 -10.26 3.30 -24.10
C LEU A 486 -8.90 4.01 -24.04
N PHE A 487 -8.86 5.33 -24.27
CA PHE A 487 -7.61 6.09 -24.16
C PHE A 487 -7.05 6.10 -22.75
N ALA A 488 -7.90 6.22 -21.75
CA ALA A 488 -7.48 6.12 -20.35
C ALA A 488 -6.91 4.73 -20.02
N GLU A 489 -7.54 3.66 -20.50
CA GLU A 489 -7.05 2.28 -20.34
C GLU A 489 -5.71 2.06 -21.06
N MET A 490 -5.52 2.61 -22.25
CA MET A 490 -4.23 2.56 -22.96
C MET A 490 -3.12 3.22 -22.11
N GLY A 491 -3.40 4.34 -21.48
CA GLY A 491 -2.45 5.01 -20.57
C GLY A 491 -2.17 4.23 -19.28
N LEU A 492 -3.20 3.65 -18.67
CA LEU A 492 -3.11 2.99 -17.39
C LEU A 492 -2.61 1.55 -17.45
N LEU A 493 -2.99 0.79 -18.49
CA LEU A 493 -2.60 -0.61 -18.66
C LEU A 493 -1.35 -0.80 -19.51
N ASN A 494 -0.84 0.24 -20.12
CA ASN A 494 0.15 0.18 -21.20
C ASN A 494 -0.47 -0.36 -22.52
N PRO A 495 -0.42 0.37 -23.64
CA PRO A 495 -1.11 -0.03 -24.86
C PRO A 495 -0.65 -1.40 -25.39
N VAL A 496 0.64 -1.73 -25.22
CA VAL A 496 1.18 -3.02 -25.67
C VAL A 496 0.59 -4.17 -24.83
N PHE A 497 0.52 -4.02 -23.51
CA PHE A 497 -0.05 -5.05 -22.63
C PHE A 497 -1.56 -5.16 -22.81
N LEU A 498 -2.26 -4.05 -23.02
CA LEU A 498 -3.69 -4.05 -23.33
C LEU A 498 -3.98 -4.86 -24.61
N VAL A 499 -3.27 -4.55 -25.71
CA VAL A 499 -3.42 -5.28 -26.97
C VAL A 499 -3.05 -6.76 -26.80
N GLY A 500 -1.96 -7.05 -26.08
CA GLY A 500 -1.53 -8.42 -25.80
C GLY A 500 -2.54 -9.23 -25.00
N ALA A 501 -3.19 -8.60 -24.00
CA ALA A 501 -4.23 -9.21 -23.19
C ALA A 501 -5.51 -9.47 -24.01
N LEU A 502 -5.98 -8.48 -24.76
CA LEU A 502 -7.14 -8.62 -25.66
C LEU A 502 -6.91 -9.71 -26.70
N TRP A 503 -5.72 -9.72 -27.32
CA TRP A 503 -5.37 -10.79 -28.28
C TRP A 503 -5.37 -12.15 -27.61
N ALA A 504 -4.80 -12.29 -26.42
CA ALA A 504 -4.79 -13.55 -25.69
C ALA A 504 -6.22 -14.02 -25.36
N MET A 505 -7.11 -13.10 -24.94
CA MET A 505 -8.52 -13.40 -24.66
C MET A 505 -9.27 -13.93 -25.90
N PHE A 506 -8.96 -13.40 -27.07
CA PHE A 506 -9.57 -13.86 -28.31
C PHE A 506 -8.95 -15.17 -28.79
N ALA A 507 -7.62 -15.24 -28.82
CA ALA A 507 -6.90 -16.34 -29.45
C ALA A 507 -6.93 -17.65 -28.63
N PHE A 508 -7.01 -17.59 -27.27
CA PHE A 508 -7.08 -18.80 -26.45
C PHE A 508 -8.40 -19.54 -26.63
N TRP A 509 -9.47 -18.89 -27.12
CA TRP A 509 -10.82 -19.42 -27.19
C TRP A 509 -10.91 -20.77 -27.94
N ARG A 510 -10.05 -20.94 -28.94
CA ARG A 510 -9.95 -22.21 -29.69
C ARG A 510 -9.44 -23.36 -28.83
N GLN A 511 -8.64 -23.07 -27.79
CA GLN A 511 -8.00 -24.03 -26.88
C GLN A 511 -8.70 -24.13 -25.53
N ARG A 512 -9.86 -23.47 -25.35
CA ARG A 512 -10.53 -23.33 -24.03
C ARG A 512 -10.88 -24.68 -23.36
N HIS A 513 -11.15 -25.71 -24.14
CA HIS A 513 -11.50 -27.04 -23.63
C HIS A 513 -10.27 -27.86 -23.21
N GLU A 514 -9.13 -27.62 -23.84
CA GLU A 514 -7.86 -28.31 -23.56
C GLU A 514 -7.06 -27.64 -22.43
N ARG A 515 -7.36 -26.38 -22.14
CA ARG A 515 -6.62 -25.53 -21.19
C ARG A 515 -7.53 -24.95 -20.10
N PRO A 516 -7.99 -25.76 -19.14
CA PRO A 516 -8.98 -25.30 -18.13
C PRO A 516 -8.47 -24.16 -17.27
N LEU A 517 -7.15 -24.06 -16.98
CA LEU A 517 -6.57 -22.93 -16.25
C LEU A 517 -6.68 -21.62 -17.04
N TRP A 518 -6.52 -21.65 -18.37
CA TRP A 518 -6.67 -20.46 -19.20
C TRP A 518 -8.12 -19.99 -19.24
N LEU A 519 -9.05 -20.93 -19.33
CA LEU A 519 -10.48 -20.63 -19.22
C LEU A 519 -10.82 -20.06 -17.85
N TYR A 520 -10.22 -20.57 -16.79
CA TYR A 520 -10.39 -20.04 -15.44
C TYR A 520 -9.91 -18.58 -15.34
N PHE A 521 -8.72 -18.25 -15.83
CA PHE A 521 -8.23 -16.87 -15.86
C PHE A 521 -9.17 -15.96 -16.64
N PHE A 522 -9.64 -16.41 -17.81
CA PHE A 522 -10.62 -15.67 -18.59
C PHE A 522 -11.89 -15.39 -17.77
N CYS A 523 -12.48 -16.41 -17.18
CA CYS A 523 -13.72 -16.27 -16.42
C CYS A 523 -13.56 -15.37 -15.19
N MET A 524 -12.38 -15.34 -14.55
CA MET A 524 -12.13 -14.49 -13.37
C MET A 524 -11.78 -13.04 -13.70
N GLY A 525 -11.53 -12.69 -14.94
CA GLY A 525 -11.17 -11.33 -15.37
C GLY A 525 -12.13 -10.72 -16.41
N ALA A 526 -12.38 -11.46 -17.49
CA ALA A 526 -13.09 -10.94 -18.67
C ALA A 526 -14.51 -10.42 -18.38
N PRO A 527 -15.35 -11.06 -17.53
CA PRO A 527 -16.69 -10.54 -17.28
C PRO A 527 -16.70 -9.12 -16.72
N LEU A 528 -15.83 -8.83 -15.74
CA LEU A 528 -15.71 -7.49 -15.17
C LEU A 528 -15.12 -6.52 -16.20
N PHE A 529 -14.05 -6.91 -16.89
CA PHE A 529 -13.37 -6.07 -17.86
C PHE A 529 -14.27 -5.71 -19.06
N LEU A 530 -14.82 -6.72 -19.71
CA LEU A 530 -15.70 -6.51 -20.87
C LEU A 530 -17.02 -5.84 -20.47
N GLY A 531 -17.54 -6.14 -19.26
CA GLY A 531 -18.71 -5.48 -18.73
C GLY A 531 -18.54 -3.97 -18.63
N HIS A 532 -17.41 -3.49 -18.12
CA HIS A 532 -17.12 -2.05 -18.07
C HIS A 532 -16.87 -1.45 -19.46
N TRP A 533 -16.26 -2.18 -20.37
CA TRP A 533 -16.11 -1.76 -21.76
C TRP A 533 -17.47 -1.56 -22.44
N LEU A 534 -18.37 -2.54 -22.33
CA LEU A 534 -19.72 -2.44 -22.87
C LEU A 534 -20.51 -1.31 -22.18
N TYR A 535 -20.38 -1.17 -20.86
CA TYR A 535 -21.07 -0.14 -20.11
C TYR A 535 -20.59 1.29 -20.47
N SER A 536 -19.35 1.43 -20.89
CA SER A 536 -18.78 2.72 -21.31
C SER A 536 -19.42 3.28 -22.60
N PHE A 537 -20.18 2.48 -23.37
CA PHE A 537 -21.01 3.00 -24.46
C PHE A 537 -22.26 3.74 -23.96
N HIS A 538 -22.64 3.57 -22.71
CA HIS A 538 -23.82 4.20 -22.12
C HIS A 538 -23.46 5.31 -21.14
N SER A 539 -22.50 5.07 -20.23
CA SER A 539 -22.17 5.97 -19.12
C SER A 539 -20.67 6.12 -18.96
N ARG A 540 -20.27 7.18 -18.24
CA ARG A 540 -18.85 7.42 -17.92
C ARG A 540 -18.37 6.39 -16.89
N VAL A 541 -17.39 5.60 -17.26
CA VAL A 541 -16.73 4.60 -16.41
C VAL A 541 -15.39 5.16 -15.90
N GLN A 542 -15.12 5.01 -14.61
CA GLN A 542 -13.80 5.37 -14.07
C GLN A 542 -12.79 4.29 -14.45
N PRO A 543 -11.61 4.66 -15.00
CA PRO A 543 -10.65 3.69 -15.54
C PRO A 543 -10.09 2.71 -14.49
N ASN A 544 -10.05 3.08 -13.21
CA ASN A 544 -9.58 2.19 -12.13
C ASN A 544 -10.59 1.10 -11.73
N TRP A 545 -11.83 1.13 -12.24
CA TRP A 545 -12.84 0.15 -11.86
C TRP A 545 -12.52 -1.27 -12.34
N ILE A 546 -11.73 -1.40 -13.40
CA ILE A 546 -11.27 -2.71 -13.90
C ILE A 546 -10.07 -3.29 -13.13
N ALA A 547 -9.47 -2.57 -12.19
CA ALA A 547 -8.22 -2.96 -11.53
C ALA A 547 -8.18 -4.44 -11.06
N PRO A 548 -9.24 -5.01 -10.43
CA PRO A 548 -9.20 -6.41 -10.00
C PRO A 548 -9.22 -7.42 -11.16
N ALA A 549 -9.76 -7.04 -12.34
CA ALA A 549 -9.79 -7.90 -13.53
C ALA A 549 -8.44 -7.96 -14.26
N VAL A 550 -7.58 -6.97 -14.09
CA VAL A 550 -6.30 -6.84 -14.82
C VAL A 550 -5.38 -8.02 -14.54
N LEU A 551 -5.28 -8.44 -13.28
CA LEU A 551 -4.35 -9.50 -12.91
C LEU A 551 -4.72 -10.87 -13.51
N PRO A 552 -5.97 -11.36 -13.46
CA PRO A 552 -6.36 -12.58 -14.17
C PRO A 552 -6.13 -12.50 -15.68
N MET A 553 -6.40 -11.34 -16.29
CA MET A 553 -6.16 -11.13 -17.71
C MET A 553 -4.68 -11.14 -18.07
N PHE A 554 -3.83 -10.54 -17.25
CA PHE A 554 -2.38 -10.59 -17.44
C PHE A 554 -1.81 -11.99 -17.19
N CYS A 555 -2.39 -12.77 -16.26
CA CYS A 555 -2.08 -14.20 -16.14
C CYS A 555 -2.38 -14.93 -17.46
N LEU A 556 -3.57 -14.72 -18.03
CA LEU A 556 -3.94 -15.32 -19.32
C LEU A 556 -2.99 -14.86 -20.44
N MET A 557 -2.69 -13.58 -20.49
CA MET A 557 -1.76 -12.98 -21.47
C MET A 557 -0.38 -13.67 -21.39
N VAL A 558 0.20 -13.75 -20.21
CA VAL A 558 1.54 -14.31 -20.03
C VAL A 558 1.57 -15.78 -20.41
N VAL A 559 0.61 -16.59 -19.95
CA VAL A 559 0.58 -18.03 -20.28
C VAL A 559 0.29 -18.30 -21.76
N TYR A 560 -0.47 -17.43 -22.41
CA TYR A 560 -0.72 -17.51 -23.85
C TYR A 560 0.54 -17.18 -24.67
N TRP A 561 1.28 -16.13 -24.29
CA TRP A 561 2.44 -15.67 -25.04
C TRP A 561 3.73 -16.43 -24.69
N GLU A 562 3.77 -17.15 -23.57
CA GLU A 562 4.95 -17.92 -23.18
C GLU A 562 5.35 -18.93 -24.24
N GLY A 563 6.62 -18.95 -24.62
CA GLY A 563 7.16 -19.86 -25.63
C GLY A 563 6.91 -19.47 -27.08
N ARG A 564 6.08 -18.46 -27.38
CA ARG A 564 5.85 -18.00 -28.77
C ARG A 564 7.00 -17.14 -29.27
N ARG A 565 7.48 -17.41 -30.49
CA ARG A 565 8.69 -16.75 -31.06
C ARG A 565 8.56 -15.23 -31.17
N GLY A 566 7.36 -14.69 -31.46
CA GLY A 566 7.09 -13.24 -31.57
C GLY A 566 6.93 -12.52 -30.22
N ALA A 567 6.88 -13.21 -29.10
CA ALA A 567 6.57 -12.59 -27.80
C ALA A 567 7.69 -11.73 -27.21
N LYS A 568 8.96 -12.07 -27.49
CA LYS A 568 10.12 -11.39 -26.87
C LYS A 568 10.21 -9.91 -27.23
N PRO A 569 10.21 -9.49 -28.53
CA PRO A 569 10.27 -8.07 -28.88
C PRO A 569 9.05 -7.30 -28.38
N PHE A 570 7.85 -7.89 -28.49
CA PHE A 570 6.62 -7.30 -27.98
C PHE A 570 6.69 -7.04 -26.48
N LEU A 571 7.17 -8.00 -25.69
CA LEU A 571 7.38 -7.87 -24.26
C LEU A 571 8.43 -6.80 -23.94
N ALA A 572 9.55 -6.77 -24.66
CA ALA A 572 10.60 -5.77 -24.46
C ALA A 572 10.10 -4.34 -24.71
N ILE A 573 9.36 -4.11 -25.79
CA ILE A 573 8.74 -2.81 -26.10
C ILE A 573 7.72 -2.45 -25.01
N GLY A 574 6.87 -3.38 -24.62
CA GLY A 574 5.88 -3.16 -23.56
C GLY A 574 6.53 -2.81 -22.22
N LEU A 575 7.59 -3.52 -21.80
CA LEU A 575 8.31 -3.22 -20.58
C LEU A 575 9.01 -1.86 -20.63
N ALA A 576 9.68 -1.53 -21.76
CA ALA A 576 10.35 -0.23 -21.90
C ALA A 576 9.36 0.93 -21.83
N LEU A 577 8.23 0.84 -22.57
CA LEU A 577 7.17 1.84 -22.54
C LEU A 577 6.52 1.93 -21.16
N GLY A 578 6.28 0.79 -20.52
CA GLY A 578 5.65 0.74 -19.20
C GLY A 578 6.53 1.33 -18.09
N PHE A 579 7.80 0.96 -18.02
CA PHE A 579 8.72 1.55 -17.06
C PHE A 579 8.92 3.05 -17.29
N PHE A 580 8.95 3.50 -18.53
CA PHE A 580 8.99 4.91 -18.87
C PHE A 580 7.73 5.64 -18.36
N ALA A 581 6.54 5.10 -18.61
CA ALA A 581 5.28 5.67 -18.13
C ALA A 581 5.21 5.70 -16.60
N VAL A 582 5.64 4.63 -15.92
CA VAL A 582 5.71 4.56 -14.47
C VAL A 582 6.72 5.57 -13.91
N ALA A 583 7.87 5.76 -14.55
CA ALA A 583 8.85 6.76 -14.13
C ALA A 583 8.29 8.19 -14.22
N ILE A 584 7.59 8.52 -15.31
CA ILE A 584 6.91 9.82 -15.48
C ILE A 584 5.82 10.00 -14.41
N MET A 585 5.03 8.97 -14.14
CA MET A 585 3.98 9.04 -13.13
C MET A 585 4.52 9.34 -11.73
N HIS A 586 5.67 8.76 -11.36
CA HIS A 586 6.32 9.00 -10.06
C HIS A 586 7.05 10.34 -10.01
N GLN A 587 7.60 10.81 -11.12
CA GLN A 587 8.36 12.03 -11.23
C GLN A 587 8.07 12.76 -12.55
N SER A 588 6.96 13.50 -12.57
CA SER A 588 6.50 14.24 -13.76
C SER A 588 7.50 15.28 -14.25
N ASN A 589 8.37 15.82 -13.37
CA ASN A 589 9.45 16.72 -13.76
C ASN A 589 10.46 16.10 -14.72
N PHE A 590 10.45 14.77 -14.86
CA PHE A 590 11.29 14.05 -15.83
C PHE A 590 10.93 14.43 -17.28
N ILE A 591 9.65 14.70 -17.56
CA ILE A 591 9.22 15.21 -18.85
C ILE A 591 9.93 16.53 -19.17
N GLY A 592 9.97 17.47 -18.22
CA GLY A 592 10.64 18.74 -18.42
C GLY A 592 12.14 18.62 -18.70
N LYS A 593 12.80 17.60 -18.12
CA LYS A 593 14.23 17.32 -18.40
C LYS A 593 14.45 16.77 -19.80
N ILE A 594 13.49 16.02 -20.36
CA ILE A 594 13.59 15.44 -21.71
C ILE A 594 13.20 16.47 -22.77
N THR A 595 12.10 17.20 -22.56
CA THR A 595 11.52 18.11 -23.56
C THR A 595 12.04 19.53 -23.45
N GLY A 596 12.82 19.87 -22.42
CA GLY A 596 13.29 21.21 -22.15
C GLY A 596 12.26 22.11 -21.45
N GLN A 597 11.00 21.67 -21.31
CA GLN A 597 9.97 22.39 -20.57
C GLN A 597 9.01 21.45 -19.83
N PRO A 598 8.58 21.79 -18.61
CA PRO A 598 7.65 20.97 -17.86
C PRO A 598 6.24 21.02 -18.46
N LEU A 599 5.44 19.99 -18.18
CA LEU A 599 4.01 20.02 -18.51
C LEU A 599 3.30 21.18 -17.81
N PRO A 600 2.25 21.76 -18.41
CA PRO A 600 1.34 22.64 -17.69
C PRO A 600 0.83 21.98 -16.39
N GLY A 601 0.66 22.76 -15.32
CA GLY A 601 0.26 22.21 -14.01
C GLY A 601 -1.08 21.50 -14.06
N GLU A 602 -1.99 21.95 -14.89
CA GLU A 602 -3.32 21.37 -15.12
C GLU A 602 -3.25 19.96 -15.70
N MET A 603 -2.20 19.67 -16.47
CA MET A 603 -2.01 18.38 -17.17
C MET A 603 -0.99 17.48 -16.46
N ASP A 604 -0.39 17.95 -15.38
CA ASP A 604 0.58 17.16 -14.62
C ASP A 604 -0.13 16.01 -13.89
N PRO A 605 0.21 14.74 -14.14
CA PRO A 605 -0.44 13.60 -13.51
C PRO A 605 -0.27 13.58 -11.98
N SER A 606 0.79 14.20 -11.46
CA SER A 606 1.04 14.31 -10.02
C SER A 606 0.22 15.40 -9.31
N ARG A 607 -0.54 16.20 -10.03
CA ARG A 607 -1.34 17.31 -9.49
C ARG A 607 -2.28 16.85 -8.37
N ARG A 608 -2.87 15.66 -8.50
CA ARG A 608 -3.80 15.12 -7.50
C ARG A 608 -3.15 14.82 -6.14
N VAL A 609 -1.83 14.74 -6.09
CA VAL A 609 -1.05 14.35 -4.91
C VAL A 609 0.07 15.36 -4.60
N ARG A 610 -0.08 16.61 -5.03
CA ARG A 610 0.88 17.71 -4.76
C ARG A 610 0.18 19.04 -4.54
N ALA A 611 0.88 19.96 -3.86
CA ALA A 611 0.46 21.32 -3.57
C ALA A 611 -0.74 21.45 -2.59
N TRP A 612 -1.14 20.39 -1.93
CA TRP A 612 -2.21 20.42 -0.93
C TRP A 612 -1.76 20.98 0.41
N GLN A 613 -0.52 20.72 0.83
CA GLN A 613 0.03 21.31 2.04
C GLN A 613 0.10 22.85 1.94
N SER A 614 0.53 23.36 0.78
CA SER A 614 0.56 24.81 0.53
C SER A 614 -0.86 25.38 0.45
N THR A 615 -1.82 24.63 -0.12
CA THR A 615 -3.23 25.03 -0.15
C THR A 615 -3.79 25.15 1.27
N ALA A 616 -3.60 24.13 2.10
CA ALA A 616 -4.09 24.14 3.47
C ALA A 616 -3.43 25.24 4.31
N ALA A 617 -2.13 25.50 4.11
CA ALA A 617 -1.41 26.58 4.79
C ALA A 617 -1.94 27.97 4.40
N LEU A 618 -2.28 28.20 3.12
CA LEU A 618 -2.90 29.44 2.67
C LEU A 618 -4.27 29.63 3.33
N VAL A 619 -5.15 28.65 3.26
CA VAL A 619 -6.50 28.74 3.84
C VAL A 619 -6.44 28.98 5.35
N GLU A 620 -5.50 28.30 6.04
CA GLU A 620 -5.27 28.51 7.47
C GLU A 620 -4.77 29.90 7.79
N SER A 621 -3.84 30.45 6.99
CA SER A 621 -3.33 31.80 7.21
C SER A 621 -4.42 32.89 7.07
N GLU A 622 -5.35 32.73 6.13
CA GLU A 622 -6.48 33.63 5.97
C GLU A 622 -7.50 33.47 7.12
N ARG A 623 -7.70 32.23 7.61
CA ARG A 623 -8.52 32.00 8.80
C ARG A 623 -7.94 32.67 10.04
N GLU A 624 -6.61 32.57 10.26
CA GLU A 624 -5.94 33.23 11.39
C GLU A 624 -6.03 34.76 11.31
N LYS A 625 -5.95 35.35 10.11
CA LYS A 625 -6.16 36.80 9.91
C LYS A 625 -7.58 37.21 10.30
N LEU A 626 -8.57 36.45 9.84
CA LEU A 626 -9.98 36.71 10.16
C LEU A 626 -10.27 36.52 11.66
N GLU A 627 -9.64 35.56 12.31
CA GLU A 627 -9.76 35.36 13.77
C GLU A 627 -9.11 36.50 14.57
N ALA A 628 -8.01 37.08 14.06
CA ALA A 628 -7.35 38.23 14.68
C ALA A 628 -8.22 39.51 14.71
N GLU A 629 -9.31 39.56 13.93
CA GLU A 629 -10.32 40.61 14.00
C GLU A 629 -11.20 40.56 15.27
N GLY A 630 -11.00 39.54 16.12
CA GLY A 630 -11.60 39.43 17.46
C GLY A 630 -12.76 38.44 17.60
N LYS A 631 -13.13 37.72 16.53
CA LYS A 631 -14.13 36.62 16.60
C LYS A 631 -13.52 35.29 16.19
N PRO A 632 -13.92 34.13 16.83
CA PRO A 632 -13.50 32.83 16.38
C PRO A 632 -13.85 32.61 14.92
N ALA A 633 -12.91 32.02 14.18
CA ALA A 633 -13.09 31.73 12.75
C ALA A 633 -12.82 30.24 12.43
N PHE A 634 -13.65 29.69 11.55
CA PHE A 634 -13.52 28.31 11.05
C PHE A 634 -13.42 28.28 9.53
N ILE A 635 -13.24 27.11 8.94
CA ILE A 635 -13.07 26.91 7.49
C ILE A 635 -14.25 26.12 6.95
N ILE A 636 -14.79 26.56 5.80
CA ILE A 636 -15.78 25.83 5.01
C ILE A 636 -15.15 25.52 3.65
N ALA A 637 -15.03 24.26 3.31
CA ALA A 637 -14.56 23.80 1.99
C ALA A 637 -15.72 23.45 1.07
N ASP A 638 -15.59 23.74 -0.21
CA ASP A 638 -16.63 23.52 -1.23
C ASP A 638 -16.97 22.04 -1.44
N HIS A 639 -16.05 21.13 -1.16
CA HIS A 639 -16.26 19.68 -1.30
C HIS A 639 -15.49 18.85 -0.26
N TYR A 640 -15.91 17.59 -0.10
CA TYR A 640 -15.41 16.65 0.91
C TYR A 640 -13.88 16.43 0.84
N GLY A 641 -13.30 16.44 -0.36
CA GLY A 641 -11.87 16.20 -0.55
C GLY A 641 -11.02 17.33 0.02
N LEU A 642 -11.39 18.59 -0.27
CA LEU A 642 -10.71 19.77 0.28
C LEU A 642 -10.88 19.84 1.80
N THR A 643 -12.06 19.50 2.34
CA THR A 643 -12.30 19.36 3.79
C THR A 643 -11.30 18.40 4.42
N GLY A 644 -11.14 17.20 3.84
CA GLY A 644 -10.20 16.20 4.32
C GLY A 644 -8.75 16.67 4.27
N LEU A 645 -8.34 17.29 3.17
CA LEU A 645 -6.98 17.78 2.95
C LEU A 645 -6.62 18.95 3.87
N CYS A 646 -7.49 19.95 3.99
CA CYS A 646 -7.29 21.06 4.92
C CYS A 646 -7.22 20.55 6.37
N THR A 647 -8.08 19.58 6.75
CA THR A 647 -7.99 18.99 8.09
C THR A 647 -6.70 18.21 8.30
N PHE A 648 -6.23 17.49 7.27
CA PHE A 648 -5.01 16.68 7.40
C PHE A 648 -3.73 17.53 7.46
N TYR A 649 -3.64 18.57 6.65
CA TYR A 649 -2.40 19.36 6.53
C TYR A 649 -2.33 20.60 7.45
N SER A 650 -3.46 21.08 8.02
CA SER A 650 -3.46 22.12 9.06
C SER A 650 -3.26 21.50 10.46
N PRO A 651 -2.16 21.81 11.17
CA PRO A 651 -1.94 21.32 12.53
C PRO A 651 -3.06 21.72 13.52
N PRO A 652 -3.57 22.98 13.51
CA PRO A 652 -4.71 23.37 14.34
C PRO A 652 -5.96 22.54 14.06
N ALA A 653 -6.30 22.32 12.78
CA ALA A 653 -7.46 21.53 12.40
C ALA A 653 -7.36 20.06 12.84
N ARG A 654 -6.17 19.46 12.73
CA ARG A 654 -5.95 18.10 13.27
C ARG A 654 -6.08 18.02 14.78
N ALA A 655 -5.55 19.00 15.49
CA ALA A 655 -5.65 19.06 16.96
C ALA A 655 -7.11 19.22 17.40
N ALA A 656 -7.88 20.01 16.67
CA ALA A 656 -9.28 20.29 16.94
C ALA A 656 -10.21 19.08 16.78
N LEU A 657 -9.83 18.03 16.05
CA LEU A 657 -10.66 16.82 15.87
C LEU A 657 -11.13 16.16 17.17
N LYS A 658 -10.48 16.45 18.29
CA LYS A 658 -10.85 15.93 19.61
C LYS A 658 -11.94 16.75 20.31
N SER A 659 -12.03 18.03 19.99
CA SER A 659 -12.94 19.00 20.63
C SER A 659 -14.05 19.50 19.71
N GLY A 660 -13.95 19.21 18.42
CA GLY A 660 -14.87 19.60 17.36
C GLY A 660 -14.09 20.02 16.11
N PRO A 661 -14.61 19.74 14.90
CA PRO A 661 -13.90 20.05 13.66
C PRO A 661 -13.72 21.57 13.49
N LEU A 662 -12.55 21.96 12.96
CA LEU A 662 -12.26 23.34 12.54
C LEU A 662 -12.53 23.55 11.05
N VAL A 663 -12.53 22.48 10.27
CA VAL A 663 -12.79 22.49 8.82
C VAL A 663 -14.05 21.69 8.54
N TYR A 664 -14.98 22.31 7.84
CA TYR A 664 -16.28 21.78 7.49
C TYR A 664 -16.40 21.61 5.98
N CYS A 665 -17.22 20.66 5.54
CA CYS A 665 -17.74 20.63 4.19
C CYS A 665 -19.01 21.50 4.14
N VAL A 666 -19.30 22.07 2.99
CA VAL A 666 -20.56 22.80 2.79
C VAL A 666 -21.74 21.89 3.20
N ASP A 667 -22.59 22.43 4.09
CA ASP A 667 -23.79 21.73 4.54
C ASP A 667 -24.79 21.58 3.39
N SER A 668 -25.38 20.40 3.27
CA SER A 668 -26.40 20.09 2.29
C SER A 668 -27.72 19.69 2.96
N GLU A 669 -28.84 19.98 2.30
CA GLU A 669 -30.16 19.59 2.78
C GLU A 669 -30.40 18.06 2.63
N GLU A 670 -29.77 17.46 1.61
CA GLU A 670 -29.82 16.02 1.34
C GLU A 670 -28.44 15.38 1.50
N PRO A 671 -28.39 14.08 1.85
CA PRO A 671 -27.14 13.35 1.98
C PRO A 671 -26.33 13.33 0.66
N ASN A 672 -25.20 14.01 0.59
CA ASN A 672 -24.30 14.01 -0.55
C ASN A 672 -22.88 13.52 -0.24
N ASN A 673 -22.54 13.41 1.04
CA ASN A 673 -21.26 12.90 1.53
C ASN A 673 -21.39 12.36 2.97
N GLN A 674 -20.29 11.86 3.55
CA GLN A 674 -20.30 11.27 4.89
C GLN A 674 -20.49 12.31 6.00
N PHE A 675 -20.06 13.56 5.82
CA PHE A 675 -20.17 14.60 6.85
C PHE A 675 -21.62 14.88 7.24
N TYR A 676 -22.57 14.66 6.33
CA TYR A 676 -24.01 14.77 6.60
C TYR A 676 -24.45 13.93 7.80
N PHE A 677 -23.83 12.75 8.02
CA PHE A 677 -24.19 11.80 9.07
C PHE A 677 -23.43 12.03 10.38
N TRP A 678 -22.58 13.04 10.45
CA TRP A 678 -21.83 13.39 11.64
C TRP A 678 -22.33 14.74 12.20
N PRO A 679 -23.08 14.74 13.31
CA PRO A 679 -23.68 15.98 13.86
C PRO A 679 -22.64 17.06 14.17
N GLU A 680 -21.43 16.68 14.58
CA GLU A 680 -20.33 17.58 14.85
C GLU A 680 -19.81 18.34 13.62
N TYR A 681 -20.08 17.85 12.41
CA TYR A 681 -19.72 18.50 11.14
C TYR A 681 -20.80 19.40 10.56
N ARG A 682 -21.91 19.65 11.29
CA ARG A 682 -22.93 20.60 10.90
C ARG A 682 -22.55 21.99 11.42
N TYR A 683 -21.88 22.82 10.61
CA TYR A 683 -21.45 24.13 11.05
C TYR A 683 -22.64 25.07 11.33
N ARG A 684 -23.75 24.96 10.60
CA ARG A 684 -24.95 25.77 10.82
C ARG A 684 -25.51 25.65 12.25
N ASP A 685 -25.32 24.48 12.87
CA ASP A 685 -25.77 24.24 14.24
C ASP A 685 -24.69 24.56 15.28
N ASN A 686 -23.42 24.29 14.94
CA ASN A 686 -22.33 24.26 15.91
C ASN A 686 -21.48 25.54 15.94
N ARG A 687 -21.61 26.43 14.92
CA ARG A 687 -20.71 27.60 14.74
C ARG A 687 -21.44 28.94 14.64
N LYS A 688 -22.69 29.03 15.10
CA LYS A 688 -23.46 30.27 15.07
C LYS A 688 -22.73 31.47 15.70
N GLY A 689 -22.80 32.62 15.05
CA GLY A 689 -22.14 33.86 15.49
C GLY A 689 -20.64 33.93 15.22
N GLN A 690 -20.03 32.85 14.65
CA GLN A 690 -18.61 32.86 14.30
C GLN A 690 -18.39 33.27 12.84
N ASN A 691 -17.14 33.68 12.55
CA ASN A 691 -16.71 33.97 11.18
C ASN A 691 -16.21 32.68 10.48
N ALA A 692 -16.16 32.67 9.14
CA ALA A 692 -15.63 31.58 8.38
C ALA A 692 -14.83 32.03 7.16
N ILE A 693 -13.82 31.25 6.77
CA ILE A 693 -13.23 31.29 5.42
C ILE A 693 -13.89 30.22 4.58
N PHE A 694 -14.58 30.65 3.52
CA PHE A 694 -15.03 29.72 2.49
C PHE A 694 -13.96 29.56 1.43
N ALA A 695 -13.60 28.29 1.12
CA ALA A 695 -12.54 27.95 0.18
C ALA A 695 -13.07 27.03 -0.92
N ALA A 696 -12.83 27.39 -2.18
CA ALA A 696 -13.17 26.57 -3.34
C ALA A 696 -11.94 26.33 -4.23
N ASP A 697 -11.65 25.08 -4.55
CA ASP A 697 -10.57 24.65 -5.48
C ASP A 697 -11.13 24.53 -6.89
N PHE A 698 -10.44 25.05 -7.89
CA PHE A 698 -10.89 25.03 -9.26
C PHE A 698 -9.75 25.05 -10.28
N LEU A 699 -10.10 24.81 -11.54
CA LEU A 699 -9.18 24.82 -12.67
C LEU A 699 -9.80 25.50 -13.88
N TYR A 700 -8.97 26.22 -14.60
CA TYR A 700 -9.31 26.67 -15.93
C TYR A 700 -8.92 25.60 -16.96
N PRO A 701 -9.82 25.27 -17.91
CA PRO A 701 -9.47 24.37 -18.99
C PRO A 701 -8.42 25.03 -19.90
N LEU A 702 -7.42 24.25 -20.31
CA LEU A 702 -6.44 24.70 -21.29
C LEU A 702 -7.10 24.88 -22.66
N GLU A 703 -6.56 25.80 -23.46
CA GLU A 703 -7.01 26.05 -24.82
C GLU A 703 -6.92 24.81 -25.74
N SER A 704 -7.76 24.74 -26.75
CA SER A 704 -7.70 23.69 -27.73
C SER A 704 -6.33 23.70 -28.46
N GLY A 705 -5.73 22.50 -28.58
CA GLY A 705 -4.41 22.37 -29.21
C GLY A 705 -3.23 22.72 -28.32
N TRP A 706 -3.44 22.92 -26.99
CA TRP A 706 -2.41 23.19 -25.99
C TRP A 706 -1.20 22.26 -26.11
N PHE A 707 -1.42 20.97 -26.41
CA PHE A 707 -0.34 19.99 -26.53
C PHE A 707 0.66 20.32 -27.65
N TRP A 708 0.17 20.76 -28.80
CA TRP A 708 1.04 21.14 -29.91
C TRP A 708 1.76 22.46 -29.67
N LYS A 709 1.12 23.42 -28.99
CA LYS A 709 1.78 24.65 -28.53
C LYS A 709 2.88 24.37 -27.54
N TRP A 710 2.56 23.54 -26.51
CA TRP A 710 3.55 23.08 -25.56
C TRP A 710 4.71 22.36 -26.24
N LEU A 711 4.48 21.41 -27.14
CA LEU A 711 5.53 20.69 -27.86
C LEU A 711 6.43 21.61 -28.67
N LYS A 712 5.89 22.71 -29.22
CA LYS A 712 6.62 23.74 -29.96
C LYS A 712 7.24 24.83 -29.10
N HIS A 713 7.24 24.67 -27.74
CA HIS A 713 7.72 25.67 -26.80
C HIS A 713 7.01 27.03 -26.91
N GLN A 714 5.74 27.02 -27.32
CA GLN A 714 4.89 28.23 -27.38
C GLN A 714 4.09 28.38 -26.09
N PRO A 715 3.74 29.61 -25.68
CA PRO A 715 2.88 29.85 -24.53
C PRO A 715 1.54 29.11 -24.67
N VAL A 716 1.15 28.41 -23.63
CA VAL A 716 -0.15 27.72 -23.52
C VAL A 716 -1.10 28.63 -22.73
N GLY A 717 -2.20 29.00 -23.34
CA GLY A 717 -3.26 29.79 -22.73
C GLY A 717 -4.43 28.93 -22.23
N TYR A 718 -5.46 29.62 -21.73
CA TYR A 718 -6.71 29.01 -21.30
C TYR A 718 -7.75 29.05 -22.41
N GLY A 719 -8.65 28.07 -22.44
CA GLY A 719 -9.68 27.93 -23.47
C GLY A 719 -10.79 28.99 -23.41
N GLU A 720 -11.01 29.52 -22.22
CA GLU A 720 -11.94 30.61 -21.94
C GLU A 720 -11.24 31.67 -21.09
N THR A 721 -11.70 32.90 -21.19
CA THR A 721 -11.22 33.95 -20.26
C THR A 721 -11.56 33.55 -18.84
N PRO A 722 -10.57 33.50 -17.93
CA PRO A 722 -10.81 33.14 -16.55
C PRO A 722 -11.88 34.05 -15.94
N LYS A 723 -12.97 33.46 -15.45
CA LYS A 723 -14.00 34.17 -14.69
C LYS A 723 -13.87 33.78 -13.24
N PRO A 724 -13.97 34.73 -12.29
CA PRO A 724 -14.01 34.40 -10.88
C PRO A 724 -15.11 33.35 -10.61
N LEU A 725 -14.84 32.40 -9.72
CA LEU A 725 -15.88 31.48 -9.26
C LEU A 725 -17.00 32.29 -8.57
N PRO A 726 -18.24 32.08 -8.95
CA PRO A 726 -19.34 32.71 -8.23
C PRO A 726 -19.46 32.13 -6.83
N LEU A 727 -19.64 32.99 -5.83
CA LEU A 727 -19.97 32.53 -4.49
C LEU A 727 -21.31 31.75 -4.53
N PRO A 728 -21.39 30.56 -3.93
CA PRO A 728 -22.65 29.82 -3.86
C PRO A 728 -23.75 30.65 -3.20
N PRO A 729 -24.97 30.75 -3.78
CA PRO A 729 -26.02 31.64 -3.29
C PRO A 729 -26.45 31.40 -1.84
N HIS A 730 -26.31 30.16 -1.34
CA HIS A 730 -26.63 29.84 0.05
C HIS A 730 -25.67 30.47 1.04
N MET A 731 -24.38 30.62 0.71
CA MET A 731 -23.38 31.26 1.58
C MET A 731 -23.75 32.72 1.89
N VAL A 732 -24.28 33.45 0.91
CA VAL A 732 -24.74 34.84 1.13
C VAL A 732 -25.91 34.91 2.10
N LYS A 733 -26.76 33.89 2.12
CA LYS A 733 -27.93 33.84 3.03
C LYS A 733 -27.56 33.42 4.45
N GLU A 734 -26.55 32.59 4.60
CA GLU A 734 -26.12 32.00 5.88
C GLU A 734 -25.33 33.00 6.73
N PHE A 735 -24.62 33.92 6.11
CA PHE A 735 -23.79 34.90 6.82
C PHE A 735 -24.40 36.33 6.76
N GLU A 736 -24.03 37.19 7.69
CA GLU A 736 -24.45 38.60 7.70
C GLU A 736 -23.84 39.38 6.53
N SER A 737 -22.54 39.15 6.28
CA SER A 737 -21.84 39.73 5.15
C SER A 737 -20.76 38.76 4.64
N VAL A 738 -20.41 38.90 3.36
CA VAL A 738 -19.34 38.12 2.72
C VAL A 738 -18.47 39.03 1.89
N THR A 739 -17.15 38.94 2.10
CA THR A 739 -16.14 39.71 1.38
C THR A 739 -15.34 38.73 0.48
N ASP A 740 -15.22 39.08 -0.79
CA ASP A 740 -14.39 38.34 -1.73
C ASP A 740 -12.91 38.66 -1.48
N LEU A 741 -12.11 37.68 -1.10
CA LEU A 741 -10.67 37.77 -0.92
C LEU A 741 -9.88 37.55 -2.21
N GLY A 742 -10.57 37.06 -3.26
CA GLY A 742 -10.00 36.80 -4.57
C GLY A 742 -9.42 35.42 -4.78
N GLU A 743 -8.74 35.30 -5.91
CA GLU A 743 -8.14 34.08 -6.38
C GLU A 743 -6.65 34.00 -6.01
N PHE A 744 -6.24 32.87 -5.49
CA PHE A 744 -4.86 32.57 -5.10
C PHE A 744 -4.28 31.44 -5.94
N GLU A 745 -3.08 31.68 -6.50
CA GLU A 745 -2.34 30.65 -7.25
C GLU A 745 -1.41 29.87 -6.33
N ILE A 746 -1.61 28.57 -6.28
CA ILE A 746 -0.69 27.66 -5.57
C ILE A 746 0.30 27.08 -6.57
N LYS A 747 1.56 27.41 -6.37
CA LYS A 747 2.66 27.04 -7.27
C LYS A 747 3.43 25.84 -6.71
N PHE A 748 3.82 24.93 -7.60
CA PHE A 748 4.82 23.91 -7.33
C PHE A 748 6.01 24.11 -8.28
N GLY A 749 7.13 24.58 -7.70
CA GLY A 749 8.21 25.18 -8.48
C GLY A 749 7.74 26.46 -9.18
N SER A 750 7.94 26.56 -10.49
CA SER A 750 7.51 27.74 -11.31
C SER A 750 6.10 27.61 -11.89
N ARG A 751 5.40 26.48 -11.63
CA ARG A 751 4.12 26.15 -12.28
C ARG A 751 2.95 26.32 -11.33
N VAL A 752 1.84 26.85 -11.82
CA VAL A 752 0.56 26.86 -11.11
C VAL A 752 -0.02 25.45 -11.12
N PHE A 753 -0.21 24.86 -9.96
CA PHE A 753 -0.80 23.53 -9.79
C PHE A 753 -2.26 23.60 -9.39
N ARG A 754 -2.64 24.64 -8.64
CA ARG A 754 -3.99 24.85 -8.14
C ARG A 754 -4.34 26.32 -8.12
N ARG A 755 -5.62 26.58 -8.17
CA ARG A 755 -6.20 27.90 -7.94
C ARG A 755 -7.27 27.73 -6.87
N VAL A 756 -7.21 28.56 -5.86
CA VAL A 756 -8.17 28.54 -4.76
C VAL A 756 -8.79 29.93 -4.67
N HIS A 757 -10.11 30.00 -4.70
CA HIS A 757 -10.84 31.22 -4.44
C HIS A 757 -11.30 31.24 -2.99
N LEU A 758 -11.06 32.33 -2.29
CA LEU A 758 -11.37 32.49 -0.88
C LEU A 758 -12.37 33.62 -0.67
N TRP A 759 -13.27 33.43 0.28
CA TRP A 759 -14.20 34.44 0.77
C TRP A 759 -14.16 34.50 2.30
N ALA A 760 -14.14 35.71 2.87
CA ALA A 760 -14.36 35.94 4.29
C ALA A 760 -15.84 36.09 4.55
N CYS A 761 -16.39 35.21 5.36
CA CYS A 761 -17.81 35.16 5.72
C CYS A 761 -17.94 35.61 7.18
N TYR A 762 -18.73 36.63 7.43
CA TYR A 762 -18.85 37.22 8.74
C TYR A 762 -20.19 36.86 9.39
N ASN A 763 -20.10 36.44 10.64
CA ASN A 763 -21.23 36.24 11.55
C ASN A 763 -22.28 35.26 11.01
N LEU A 764 -22.06 33.97 11.22
CA LEU A 764 -23.00 32.92 10.83
C LEU A 764 -24.34 33.10 11.58
N LYS A 765 -25.46 33.11 10.87
CA LYS A 765 -26.82 33.34 11.39
C LYS A 765 -27.39 32.21 12.22
#